data_92fbb8c7d70e34998a4bd2ed5fc92bc3
#
_entry.id   92fbb8c7d70e34998a4bd2ed5fc92bc3
#
_cell.length_a   1.000
_cell.length_b   1.000
_cell.length_c   1.000
_cell.angle_alpha   90.00
_cell.angle_beta   90.00
_cell.angle_gamma   90.00
#
_symmetry.space_group_name_H-M   'P 1'
#
loop_
_entity.id
_entity.type
_entity.pdbx_description
1 polymer ?
#
loop_
_entity_poly.entity_id
_entity_poly.type
_entity_poly.pdbx_seq_one_letter_code
_entity_poly.pdbx_strand_id
1 'polypeptide(L)'
;MNVYTTDKIRNVVLLGHGGSGKTSLVEAMAYLAGMTNRMGKVADGNTISDYDKEETKRLFSINTSVIPVVWGDTKINILDTPGYFDFVGEAEEAVSVADAAIIVVSGKAGIEVGTKKAWEMCEKYKLPRMVFVTDMDIDEASYRQVVEDLQQMYGKRIAPFHLPVRENGKFVGYVNVLQQRAKRWKEDGTVEKSDVPDYSKDNLNICREALMEAVAETSEEFMERYFNGEEFSEDEIRQALRVNVADGSIVPVLMGSNTLARGMYTLLVDIVKYLPSPEKRSCTGINAKTNEVYSADYDFAKPKSAYVWKTIVDPFIGKYSLIKVNSGVLKTDDVLYNHHKDVEEKIGKLYVLCGNKPEEVKELHAGDIGALAKLASPATTDSLSTKANPILYIRTSISTPYTYMRYKAVNKGDEDKVSQALQKLMMEDLTLKAVNDSENGQTLLYGMGDQHLEVAVSKLLNRYKVEVELKKPKIAFRETIRKKADVEYKYKKQSGGHGQYGHVKMTFEPSGDLDQPYVFEQTVVGGAVPKNYFPAVEKGIQESCLKGPVAAYPVVGVKAVLYDGSYHPVDSSEMAFKTAAKQAFKKGFLEASPVLLEPIASLKVVVPDKYTGDIMGDLNKRRGRVLGMNPTDHGYQEIVADIPYMELFGYNTDLRSMTGGSGTYSYEFSRYEQAPSDIQEKEIAARASKVEKLDE
;
A
#
# COMPACT_ATOMS: atom_id res chain seq x y z
N MET A 1 18.98 5.97 -26.89
CA MET A 1 18.35 7.26 -26.47
C MET A 1 19.43 8.31 -26.24
N ASN A 2 19.14 9.58 -26.50
CA ASN A 2 20.10 10.65 -26.20
C ASN A 2 20.23 10.87 -24.69
N VAL A 3 21.38 11.41 -24.26
CA VAL A 3 21.59 11.83 -22.89
C VAL A 3 20.97 13.23 -22.71
N TYR A 4 20.24 13.43 -21.62
CA TYR A 4 19.57 14.70 -21.31
C TYR A 4 20.17 15.29 -20.04
N THR A 5 20.42 16.60 -20.04
CA THR A 5 20.82 17.36 -18.87
C THR A 5 19.61 17.59 -17.94
N THR A 6 19.86 17.88 -16.69
CA THR A 6 18.82 17.98 -15.63
C THR A 6 17.71 18.98 -15.97
N ASP A 7 18.05 20.09 -16.63
CA ASP A 7 17.08 21.12 -17.08
C ASP A 7 16.14 20.64 -18.19
N LYS A 8 16.56 19.61 -18.96
CA LYS A 8 15.84 19.01 -20.09
C LYS A 8 15.09 17.74 -19.70
N ILE A 9 14.86 17.51 -18.41
CA ILE A 9 14.13 16.36 -17.90
C ILE A 9 12.85 16.85 -17.21
N ARG A 10 11.78 16.08 -17.34
CA ARG A 10 10.54 16.18 -16.55
C ARG A 10 10.15 14.79 -16.06
N ASN A 11 10.05 14.61 -14.75
CA ASN A 11 9.56 13.36 -14.15
C ASN A 11 8.14 13.59 -13.66
N VAL A 12 7.17 13.07 -14.39
CA VAL A 12 5.76 13.37 -14.19
C VAL A 12 4.99 12.10 -13.86
N VAL A 13 4.37 12.07 -12.68
CA VAL A 13 3.49 10.97 -12.29
C VAL A 13 2.05 11.27 -12.67
N LEU A 14 1.36 10.28 -13.24
CA LEU A 14 -0.08 10.34 -13.48
C LEU A 14 -0.82 9.73 -12.30
N LEU A 15 -1.67 10.51 -11.66
CA LEU A 15 -2.50 10.12 -10.53
C LEU A 15 -3.99 10.29 -10.86
N GLY A 16 -4.88 9.59 -10.18
CA GLY A 16 -6.32 9.71 -10.38
C GLY A 16 -7.05 8.40 -10.15
N HIS A 17 -8.37 8.44 -10.22
CA HIS A 17 -9.22 7.27 -9.96
C HIS A 17 -9.02 6.16 -11.01
N GLY A 18 -9.41 4.92 -10.67
CA GLY A 18 -9.47 3.82 -11.63
C GLY A 18 -10.48 4.14 -12.75
N GLY A 19 -10.06 4.03 -14.01
CA GLY A 19 -10.93 4.38 -15.14
C GLY A 19 -10.93 5.86 -15.55
N SER A 20 -10.18 6.75 -14.88
CA SER A 20 -10.09 8.17 -15.27
C SER A 20 -9.34 8.43 -16.59
N GLY A 21 -8.77 7.40 -17.21
CA GLY A 21 -8.11 7.51 -18.52
C GLY A 21 -6.61 7.77 -18.48
N LYS A 22 -5.90 7.52 -17.36
CA LYS A 22 -4.44 7.70 -17.22
C LYS A 22 -3.65 6.99 -18.32
N THR A 23 -3.81 5.68 -18.43
CA THR A 23 -3.10 4.86 -19.43
C THR A 23 -3.44 5.26 -20.86
N SER A 24 -4.72 5.59 -21.14
CA SER A 24 -5.13 6.10 -22.44
C SER A 24 -4.51 7.47 -22.75
N LEU A 25 -4.28 8.32 -21.72
CA LEU A 25 -3.59 9.58 -21.84
C LEU A 25 -2.10 9.37 -22.22
N VAL A 26 -1.43 8.40 -21.60
CA VAL A 26 -0.05 8.02 -21.94
C VAL A 26 0.04 7.53 -23.37
N GLU A 27 -0.88 6.66 -23.80
CA GLU A 27 -0.94 6.17 -25.19
C GLU A 27 -1.08 7.31 -26.19
N ALA A 28 -1.98 8.26 -25.92
CA ALA A 28 -2.20 9.39 -26.79
C ALA A 28 -0.97 10.35 -26.88
N MET A 29 -0.28 10.57 -25.73
CA MET A 29 0.96 11.36 -25.71
C MET A 29 2.09 10.65 -26.47
N ALA A 30 2.27 9.36 -26.24
CA ALA A 30 3.30 8.56 -26.91
C ALA A 30 3.07 8.46 -28.42
N TYR A 31 1.82 8.31 -28.84
CA TYR A 31 1.43 8.30 -30.25
C TYR A 31 1.72 9.64 -30.91
N LEU A 32 1.31 10.76 -30.30
CA LEU A 32 1.56 12.10 -30.83
C LEU A 32 3.06 12.42 -30.91
N ALA A 33 3.86 11.93 -29.98
CA ALA A 33 5.30 12.08 -29.97
C ALA A 33 6.03 11.15 -30.98
N GLY A 34 5.28 10.33 -31.72
CA GLY A 34 5.84 9.42 -32.74
C GLY A 34 6.55 8.19 -32.17
N MET A 35 6.34 7.85 -30.90
CA MET A 35 6.93 6.67 -30.28
C MET A 35 6.25 5.37 -30.72
N THR A 36 4.98 5.45 -31.09
CA THR A 36 4.18 4.33 -31.55
C THR A 36 3.53 4.64 -32.89
N ASN A 37 3.38 3.62 -33.75
CA ASN A 37 2.72 3.77 -35.04
C ASN A 37 1.19 3.72 -34.95
N ARG A 38 0.68 3.33 -33.79
CA ARG A 38 -0.75 3.26 -33.48
C ARG A 38 -0.95 3.59 -32.01
N MET A 39 -2.12 4.07 -31.70
CA MET A 39 -2.57 4.28 -30.31
C MET A 39 -3.22 3.00 -29.80
N GLY A 40 -2.65 2.41 -28.75
CA GLY A 40 -3.21 1.25 -28.08
C GLY A 40 -4.49 1.60 -27.31
N LYS A 41 -5.24 0.57 -26.93
CA LYS A 41 -6.46 0.69 -26.13
C LYS A 41 -6.42 -0.28 -24.96
N VAL A 42 -6.82 0.18 -23.79
CA VAL A 42 -6.91 -0.67 -22.59
C VAL A 42 -7.86 -1.85 -22.83
N ALA A 43 -9.01 -1.60 -23.47
CA ALA A 43 -9.99 -2.64 -23.79
C ALA A 43 -9.44 -3.75 -24.72
N ASP A 44 -8.42 -3.45 -25.52
CA ASP A 44 -7.78 -4.40 -26.43
C ASP A 44 -6.55 -5.07 -25.79
N GLY A 45 -6.16 -4.68 -24.57
CA GLY A 45 -5.00 -5.18 -23.84
C GLY A 45 -3.68 -4.95 -24.59
N ASN A 46 -3.52 -3.86 -25.33
CA ASN A 46 -2.41 -3.61 -26.22
C ASN A 46 -1.72 -2.26 -26.04
N THR A 47 -1.85 -1.66 -24.85
CA THR A 47 -1.18 -0.41 -24.48
C THR A 47 0.31 -0.65 -24.16
N ILE A 48 1.12 0.42 -24.23
CA ILE A 48 2.56 0.32 -23.91
C ILE A 48 2.82 0.26 -22.41
N SER A 49 1.89 0.77 -21.59
CA SER A 49 2.01 0.80 -20.14
C SER A 49 1.59 -0.52 -19.50
N ASP A 50 0.42 -1.07 -19.89
CA ASP A 50 -0.15 -2.27 -19.31
C ASP A 50 0.34 -3.51 -20.08
N TYR A 51 1.57 -3.92 -19.85
CA TYR A 51 2.21 -5.04 -20.56
C TYR A 51 2.22 -6.35 -19.75
N ASP A 52 1.93 -6.29 -18.45
CA ASP A 52 1.82 -7.50 -17.63
C ASP A 52 0.60 -8.32 -18.04
N LYS A 53 0.74 -9.64 -18.03
CA LYS A 53 -0.37 -10.55 -18.38
C LYS A 53 -1.60 -10.38 -17.49
N GLU A 54 -1.38 -10.01 -16.23
CA GLU A 54 -2.50 -9.73 -15.31
C GLU A 54 -3.22 -8.42 -15.68
N GLU A 55 -2.48 -7.39 -16.12
CA GLU A 55 -3.04 -6.13 -16.58
C GLU A 55 -3.85 -6.31 -17.87
N THR A 56 -3.26 -6.98 -18.86
CA THR A 56 -3.93 -7.25 -20.15
C THR A 56 -5.15 -8.14 -20.01
N LYS A 57 -5.14 -9.11 -19.07
CA LYS A 57 -6.27 -9.98 -18.77
C LYS A 57 -7.39 -9.28 -18.04
N ARG A 58 -7.04 -8.38 -17.10
CA ARG A 58 -7.99 -7.68 -16.22
C ARG A 58 -8.42 -6.33 -16.78
N LEU A 59 -7.74 -5.82 -17.79
CA LEU A 59 -8.00 -4.53 -18.47
C LEU A 59 -7.89 -3.33 -17.53
N PHE A 60 -6.93 -3.37 -16.61
CA PHE A 60 -6.55 -2.25 -15.76
C PHE A 60 -5.09 -2.35 -15.29
N SER A 61 -4.47 -1.21 -14.99
CA SER A 61 -3.08 -1.12 -14.52
C SER A 61 -2.92 -1.67 -13.10
N ILE A 62 -1.89 -2.47 -12.90
CA ILE A 62 -1.51 -3.08 -11.62
C ILE A 62 -0.16 -2.54 -11.15
N ASN A 63 0.78 -2.38 -12.09
CA ASN A 63 2.13 -1.92 -11.80
C ASN A 63 2.34 -0.52 -12.36
N THR A 64 3.26 0.25 -11.77
CA THR A 64 3.71 1.52 -12.35
C THR A 64 4.63 1.27 -13.52
N SER A 65 4.33 1.88 -14.67
CA SER A 65 5.15 1.84 -15.88
C SER A 65 5.84 3.18 -16.13
N VAL A 66 7.08 3.12 -16.65
CA VAL A 66 7.84 4.31 -17.07
C VAL A 66 7.78 4.43 -18.58
N ILE A 67 7.27 5.56 -19.08
CA ILE A 67 7.19 5.85 -20.52
C ILE A 67 7.91 7.16 -20.81
N PRO A 68 9.15 7.10 -21.34
CA PRO A 68 9.96 8.28 -21.63
C PRO A 68 9.56 8.89 -22.98
N VAL A 69 8.74 9.93 -22.96
CA VAL A 69 8.34 10.69 -24.15
C VAL A 69 9.34 11.80 -24.41
N VAL A 70 9.79 11.93 -25.65
CA VAL A 70 10.65 13.06 -26.09
C VAL A 70 9.80 14.10 -26.79
N TRP A 71 9.81 15.33 -26.28
CA TRP A 71 9.07 16.44 -26.83
C TRP A 71 10.01 17.67 -27.07
N GLY A 72 10.28 17.96 -28.30
CA GLY A 72 11.34 18.94 -28.65
C GLY A 72 12.71 18.45 -28.17
N ASP A 73 13.35 19.23 -27.32
CA ASP A 73 14.64 18.92 -26.71
C ASP A 73 14.53 18.40 -25.26
N THR A 74 13.33 18.10 -24.84
CA THR A 74 13.02 17.69 -23.44
C THR A 74 12.55 16.23 -23.38
N LYS A 75 13.09 15.49 -22.42
CA LYS A 75 12.65 14.12 -22.06
C LYS A 75 11.64 14.19 -20.93
N ILE A 76 10.46 13.67 -21.17
CA ILE A 76 9.38 13.56 -20.17
C ILE A 76 9.27 12.10 -19.75
N ASN A 77 9.74 11.76 -18.57
CA ASN A 77 9.53 10.45 -17.98
C ASN A 77 8.13 10.43 -17.38
N ILE A 78 7.18 9.80 -18.06
CA ILE A 78 5.81 9.65 -17.58
C ILE A 78 5.76 8.37 -16.72
N LEU A 79 5.32 8.51 -15.47
CA LEU A 79 5.09 7.41 -14.52
C LEU A 79 3.59 7.14 -14.52
N ASP A 80 3.16 6.12 -15.27
CA ASP A 80 1.76 5.69 -15.34
C ASP A 80 1.44 4.79 -14.16
N THR A 81 0.58 5.23 -13.25
CA THR A 81 0.28 4.53 -12.00
C THR A 81 -1.09 3.87 -12.00
N PRO A 82 -1.27 2.76 -11.28
CA PRO A 82 -2.57 2.17 -11.03
C PRO A 82 -3.53 3.15 -10.35
N GLY A 83 -4.81 3.09 -10.71
CA GLY A 83 -5.85 3.92 -10.08
C GLY A 83 -6.66 3.19 -9.00
N TYR A 84 -6.51 1.87 -8.87
CA TYR A 84 -7.17 1.09 -7.83
C TYR A 84 -6.39 1.12 -6.52
N PHE A 85 -7.09 1.25 -5.41
CA PHE A 85 -6.49 1.37 -4.07
C PHE A 85 -5.74 0.13 -3.60
N ASP A 86 -6.05 -1.02 -4.19
CA ASP A 86 -5.35 -2.28 -3.95
C ASP A 86 -3.87 -2.22 -4.37
N PHE A 87 -3.51 -1.29 -5.24
CA PHE A 87 -2.17 -1.10 -5.77
C PHE A 87 -1.57 0.26 -5.39
N VAL A 88 -1.99 0.84 -4.27
CA VAL A 88 -1.54 2.17 -3.81
C VAL A 88 -0.03 2.24 -3.60
N GLY A 89 0.62 1.16 -3.20
CA GLY A 89 2.07 1.09 -3.04
C GLY A 89 2.83 1.47 -4.32
N GLU A 90 2.32 1.09 -5.47
CA GLU A 90 2.86 1.44 -6.78
C GLU A 90 2.84 2.97 -7.04
N ALA A 91 1.74 3.62 -6.67
CA ALA A 91 1.63 5.07 -6.76
C ALA A 91 2.56 5.78 -5.75
N GLU A 92 2.69 5.25 -4.53
CA GLU A 92 3.59 5.79 -3.49
C GLU A 92 5.05 5.71 -3.92
N GLU A 93 5.47 4.59 -4.54
CA GLU A 93 6.81 4.44 -5.13
C GLU A 93 7.05 5.48 -6.23
N ALA A 94 6.12 5.65 -7.17
CA ALA A 94 6.24 6.59 -8.28
C ALA A 94 6.30 8.05 -7.81
N VAL A 95 5.44 8.45 -6.87
CA VAL A 95 5.39 9.80 -6.30
C VAL A 95 6.70 10.17 -5.61
N SER A 96 7.39 9.20 -5.01
CA SER A 96 8.66 9.44 -4.30
C SER A 96 9.78 9.97 -5.21
N VAL A 97 9.70 9.72 -6.52
CA VAL A 97 10.71 10.12 -7.50
C VAL A 97 10.20 11.09 -8.54
N ALA A 98 8.91 11.38 -8.56
CA ALA A 98 8.34 12.38 -9.45
C ALA A 98 8.75 13.80 -9.02
N ASP A 99 8.86 14.70 -10.00
CA ASP A 99 9.10 16.13 -9.76
C ASP A 99 7.81 16.94 -9.87
N ALA A 100 6.81 16.37 -10.56
CA ALA A 100 5.47 16.93 -10.69
C ALA A 100 4.43 15.84 -10.93
N ALA A 101 3.15 16.18 -10.77
CA ALA A 101 2.04 15.28 -11.01
C ALA A 101 1.03 15.84 -12.02
N ILE A 102 0.36 14.94 -12.73
CA ILE A 102 -0.87 15.25 -13.46
C ILE A 102 -1.99 14.44 -12.82
N ILE A 103 -2.97 15.13 -12.26
CA ILE A 103 -4.19 14.50 -11.73
C ILE A 103 -5.19 14.38 -12.87
N VAL A 104 -5.47 13.15 -13.26
CA VAL A 104 -6.35 12.82 -14.38
C VAL A 104 -7.78 12.62 -13.88
N VAL A 105 -8.71 13.40 -14.42
CA VAL A 105 -10.12 13.40 -14.02
C VAL A 105 -11.00 13.14 -15.25
N SER A 106 -11.93 12.19 -15.16
CA SER A 106 -12.90 11.99 -16.23
C SER A 106 -13.90 13.14 -16.27
N GLY A 107 -14.06 13.78 -17.43
CA GLY A 107 -15.06 14.82 -17.62
C GLY A 107 -16.50 14.33 -17.46
N LYS A 108 -16.72 13.02 -17.62
CA LYS A 108 -18.01 12.36 -17.42
C LYS A 108 -18.25 12.00 -15.95
N ALA A 109 -17.29 11.38 -15.29
CA ALA A 109 -17.42 10.92 -13.92
C ALA A 109 -17.28 12.06 -12.89
N GLY A 110 -16.52 13.13 -13.23
CA GLY A 110 -16.26 14.23 -12.32
C GLY A 110 -15.24 13.88 -11.24
N ILE A 111 -15.38 14.50 -10.08
CA ILE A 111 -14.45 14.31 -8.95
C ILE A 111 -14.79 13.03 -8.18
N GLU A 112 -13.90 12.07 -8.26
CA GLU A 112 -14.00 10.77 -7.60
C GLU A 112 -13.06 10.67 -6.39
N VAL A 113 -13.21 9.62 -5.57
CA VAL A 113 -12.36 9.40 -4.39
C VAL A 113 -10.88 9.32 -4.76
N GLY A 114 -10.55 8.67 -5.88
CA GLY A 114 -9.16 8.61 -6.36
C GLY A 114 -8.58 9.98 -6.73
N THR A 115 -9.40 10.92 -7.19
CA THR A 115 -8.99 12.31 -7.43
C THR A 115 -8.58 13.00 -6.12
N LYS A 116 -9.37 12.83 -5.06
CA LYS A 116 -9.09 13.40 -3.74
C LYS A 116 -7.82 12.82 -3.13
N LYS A 117 -7.67 11.49 -3.18
CA LYS A 117 -6.45 10.81 -2.70
C LYS A 117 -5.21 11.21 -3.50
N ALA A 118 -5.34 11.39 -4.81
CA ALA A 118 -4.26 11.92 -5.66
C ALA A 118 -3.85 13.33 -5.23
N TRP A 119 -4.81 14.16 -4.90
CA TRP A 119 -4.55 15.49 -4.39
C TRP A 119 -3.83 15.46 -3.04
N GLU A 120 -4.33 14.68 -2.08
CA GLU A 120 -3.71 14.50 -0.75
C GLU A 120 -2.27 13.97 -0.87
N MET A 121 -2.03 13.04 -1.78
CA MET A 121 -0.69 12.53 -2.07
C MET A 121 0.24 13.62 -2.60
N CYS A 122 -0.23 14.47 -3.51
CA CYS A 122 0.52 15.62 -3.99
C CYS A 122 0.83 16.63 -2.87
N GLU A 123 -0.11 16.90 -1.96
CA GLU A 123 0.14 17.76 -0.78
C GLU A 123 1.19 17.15 0.16
N LYS A 124 1.06 15.87 0.50
CA LYS A 124 2.01 15.14 1.37
C LYS A 124 3.44 15.21 0.84
N TYR A 125 3.63 15.04 -0.46
CA TYR A 125 4.95 15.05 -1.10
C TYR A 125 5.34 16.41 -1.67
N LYS A 126 4.53 17.44 -1.47
CA LYS A 126 4.73 18.81 -1.98
C LYS A 126 5.03 18.82 -3.49
N LEU A 127 4.25 18.05 -4.25
CA LEU A 127 4.41 17.97 -5.69
C LEU A 127 3.65 19.10 -6.38
N PRO A 128 4.31 19.89 -7.23
CA PRO A 128 3.67 20.70 -8.27
C PRO A 128 2.73 19.84 -9.11
N ARG A 129 1.57 20.37 -9.48
CA ARG A 129 0.58 19.57 -10.18
C ARG A 129 -0.19 20.33 -11.23
N MET A 130 -0.70 19.59 -12.20
CA MET A 130 -1.71 20.00 -13.16
C MET A 130 -2.91 19.06 -13.06
N VAL A 131 -4.08 19.51 -13.46
CA VAL A 131 -5.25 18.66 -13.66
C VAL A 131 -5.50 18.52 -15.16
N PHE A 132 -5.76 17.29 -15.61
CA PHE A 132 -6.16 17.02 -16.98
C PHE A 132 -7.53 16.34 -17.00
N VAL A 133 -8.51 17.02 -17.64
CA VAL A 133 -9.88 16.50 -17.77
C VAL A 133 -9.99 15.73 -19.09
N THR A 134 -10.25 14.41 -18.96
CA THR A 134 -10.40 13.49 -20.11
C THR A 134 -11.85 13.41 -20.61
N ASP A 135 -12.08 12.57 -21.59
CA ASP A 135 -13.41 12.20 -22.11
C ASP A 135 -14.22 13.38 -22.72
N MET A 136 -13.53 14.43 -23.17
CA MET A 136 -14.21 15.64 -23.70
C MET A 136 -14.98 15.40 -24.99
N ASP A 137 -14.76 14.27 -25.67
CA ASP A 137 -15.51 13.80 -26.83
C ASP A 137 -16.86 13.14 -26.49
N ILE A 138 -17.12 12.86 -25.23
CA ILE A 138 -18.37 12.28 -24.74
C ILE A 138 -19.38 13.40 -24.45
N ASP A 139 -20.63 13.22 -24.85
CA ASP A 139 -21.67 14.24 -24.72
C ASP A 139 -21.94 14.62 -23.25
N GLU A 140 -21.87 13.64 -22.32
CA GLU A 140 -22.10 13.86 -20.90
C GLU A 140 -20.92 14.52 -20.17
N ALA A 141 -19.76 14.71 -20.83
CA ALA A 141 -18.60 15.32 -20.19
C ALA A 141 -18.79 16.82 -19.95
N SER A 142 -18.62 17.26 -18.71
CA SER A 142 -18.75 18.65 -18.29
C SER A 142 -17.45 19.18 -17.69
N TYR A 143 -16.63 19.83 -18.52
CA TYR A 143 -15.42 20.52 -18.07
C TYR A 143 -15.75 21.59 -17.01
N ARG A 144 -16.80 22.36 -17.25
CA ARG A 144 -17.23 23.45 -16.37
C ARG A 144 -17.53 22.93 -14.97
N GLN A 145 -18.31 21.85 -14.85
CA GLN A 145 -18.66 21.25 -13.56
C GLN A 145 -17.41 20.75 -12.81
N VAL A 146 -16.50 20.08 -13.51
CA VAL A 146 -15.23 19.61 -12.92
C VAL A 146 -14.41 20.79 -12.37
N VAL A 147 -14.31 21.90 -13.09
CA VAL A 147 -13.58 23.10 -12.64
C VAL A 147 -14.27 23.73 -11.44
N GLU A 148 -15.59 23.88 -11.46
CA GLU A 148 -16.37 24.45 -10.34
C GLU A 148 -16.23 23.58 -9.08
N ASP A 149 -16.31 22.26 -9.19
CA ASP A 149 -16.10 21.32 -8.08
C ASP A 149 -14.69 21.40 -7.50
N LEU A 150 -13.68 21.46 -8.37
CA LEU A 150 -12.28 21.64 -7.95
C LEU A 150 -12.07 22.98 -7.24
N GLN A 151 -12.66 24.07 -7.75
CA GLN A 151 -12.56 25.39 -7.12
C GLN A 151 -13.27 25.43 -5.77
N GLN A 152 -14.42 24.76 -5.65
CA GLN A 152 -15.13 24.64 -4.37
C GLN A 152 -14.28 23.89 -3.34
N MET A 153 -13.54 22.86 -3.74
CA MET A 153 -12.74 22.04 -2.84
C MET A 153 -11.38 22.64 -2.50
N TYR A 154 -10.72 23.24 -3.50
CA TYR A 154 -9.31 23.62 -3.39
C TYR A 154 -9.06 25.13 -3.60
N GLY A 155 -10.11 25.89 -3.83
CA GLY A 155 -10.06 27.34 -3.87
C GLY A 155 -9.53 27.94 -5.17
N LYS A 156 -9.13 29.20 -5.09
CA LYS A 156 -8.74 30.05 -6.22
C LYS A 156 -7.49 29.58 -6.98
N ARG A 157 -6.71 28.70 -6.39
CA ARG A 157 -5.52 28.13 -7.07
C ARG A 157 -5.85 27.26 -8.30
N ILE A 158 -7.09 26.81 -8.44
CA ILE A 158 -7.55 26.06 -9.61
C ILE A 158 -7.77 27.03 -10.77
N ALA A 159 -6.92 26.94 -11.77
CA ALA A 159 -6.86 27.90 -12.88
C ALA A 159 -7.00 27.22 -14.24
N PRO A 160 -8.11 27.41 -14.96
CA PRO A 160 -8.24 26.95 -16.34
C PRO A 160 -7.21 27.64 -17.26
N PHE A 161 -6.33 26.86 -17.90
CA PHE A 161 -5.42 27.36 -18.93
C PHE A 161 -6.02 27.25 -20.32
N HIS A 162 -6.93 26.31 -20.49
CA HIS A 162 -7.67 26.09 -21.73
C HIS A 162 -9.16 25.94 -21.45
N LEU A 163 -10.00 26.53 -22.28
CA LEU A 163 -11.45 26.37 -22.23
C LEU A 163 -11.94 25.56 -23.45
N PRO A 164 -12.86 24.61 -23.31
CA PRO A 164 -13.34 23.81 -24.44
C PRO A 164 -14.19 24.64 -25.41
N VAL A 165 -14.02 24.38 -26.73
CA VAL A 165 -14.93 24.86 -27.78
C VAL A 165 -15.80 23.70 -28.20
N ARG A 166 -17.11 23.87 -28.06
CA ARG A 166 -18.12 22.89 -28.49
C ARG A 166 -19.04 23.49 -29.54
N GLU A 167 -19.32 22.74 -30.60
CA GLU A 167 -20.32 23.07 -31.63
C GLU A 167 -21.27 21.89 -31.80
N ASN A 168 -22.58 22.16 -31.72
CA ASN A 168 -23.59 21.13 -31.78
C ASN A 168 -23.32 19.96 -30.83
N GLY A 169 -22.84 20.24 -29.59
CA GLY A 169 -22.47 19.27 -28.60
C GLY A 169 -21.07 18.65 -28.78
N LYS A 170 -20.46 18.72 -29.95
CA LYS A 170 -19.17 18.09 -30.26
C LYS A 170 -17.99 18.95 -29.79
N PHE A 171 -16.97 18.31 -29.22
CA PHE A 171 -15.72 18.95 -28.84
C PHE A 171 -14.85 19.18 -30.07
N VAL A 172 -14.77 20.43 -30.52
CA VAL A 172 -14.15 20.82 -31.79
C VAL A 172 -12.88 21.67 -31.65
N GLY A 173 -12.61 22.21 -30.48
CA GLY A 173 -11.46 23.09 -30.28
C GLY A 173 -11.26 23.52 -28.84
N TYR A 174 -10.36 24.47 -28.65
CA TYR A 174 -10.09 25.06 -27.35
C TYR A 174 -9.73 26.54 -27.45
N VAL A 175 -9.98 27.29 -26.38
CA VAL A 175 -9.50 28.65 -26.20
C VAL A 175 -8.31 28.60 -25.24
N ASN A 176 -7.16 29.13 -25.66
CA ASN A 176 -6.02 29.35 -24.76
C ASN A 176 -6.26 30.64 -23.99
N VAL A 177 -6.38 30.53 -22.66
CA VAL A 177 -6.71 31.67 -21.79
C VAL A 177 -5.59 32.71 -21.76
N LEU A 178 -4.35 32.27 -21.73
CA LEU A 178 -3.19 33.19 -21.70
C LEU A 178 -3.02 33.96 -22.97
N GLN A 179 -3.22 33.31 -24.11
CA GLN A 179 -3.06 33.92 -25.45
C GLN A 179 -4.35 34.59 -25.97
N GLN A 180 -5.50 34.36 -25.31
CA GLN A 180 -6.82 34.84 -25.74
C GLN A 180 -7.14 34.48 -27.21
N ARG A 181 -6.79 33.26 -27.60
CA ARG A 181 -6.96 32.74 -28.97
C ARG A 181 -7.63 31.41 -28.94
N ALA A 182 -8.57 31.22 -29.87
CA ALA A 182 -9.18 29.91 -30.10
C ALA A 182 -8.45 29.17 -31.22
N LYS A 183 -8.51 27.83 -31.10
CA LYS A 183 -7.99 26.88 -32.10
C LYS A 183 -8.99 25.76 -32.26
N ARG A 184 -9.11 25.26 -33.50
CA ARG A 184 -9.99 24.12 -33.84
C ARG A 184 -9.21 23.02 -34.51
N TRP A 185 -9.62 21.79 -34.30
CA TRP A 185 -9.08 20.63 -35.00
C TRP A 185 -9.83 20.45 -36.32
N LYS A 186 -9.06 20.26 -37.41
CA LYS A 186 -9.57 19.81 -38.68
C LYS A 186 -9.81 18.31 -38.71
N GLU A 187 -10.47 17.80 -39.75
CA GLU A 187 -10.70 16.37 -39.93
C GLU A 187 -9.41 15.54 -40.01
N ASP A 188 -8.33 16.15 -40.58
CA ASP A 188 -6.98 15.56 -40.68
C ASP A 188 -6.19 15.60 -39.35
N GLY A 189 -6.80 16.11 -38.25
CA GLY A 189 -6.16 16.26 -36.96
C GLY A 189 -5.26 17.50 -36.80
N THR A 190 -5.03 18.27 -37.86
CA THR A 190 -4.31 19.53 -37.80
C THR A 190 -5.12 20.61 -37.08
N VAL A 191 -4.45 21.68 -36.63
CA VAL A 191 -5.07 22.74 -35.84
C VAL A 191 -5.07 24.02 -36.62
N GLU A 192 -6.20 24.70 -36.70
CA GLU A 192 -6.32 26.03 -37.27
C GLU A 192 -6.72 27.09 -36.24
N LYS A 193 -6.33 28.33 -36.47
CA LYS A 193 -6.79 29.45 -35.64
C LYS A 193 -8.25 29.75 -35.94
N SER A 194 -8.99 30.07 -34.90
CA SER A 194 -10.40 30.51 -35.01
C SER A 194 -10.67 31.67 -34.06
N ASP A 195 -11.78 32.36 -34.29
CA ASP A 195 -12.25 33.38 -33.37
C ASP A 195 -12.74 32.73 -32.07
N VAL A 196 -12.60 33.46 -30.97
CA VAL A 196 -13.15 33.04 -29.68
C VAL A 196 -14.68 33.08 -29.76
N PRO A 197 -15.37 31.97 -29.49
CA PRO A 197 -16.82 31.95 -29.50
C PRO A 197 -17.41 32.94 -28.49
N ASP A 198 -18.50 33.64 -28.88
CA ASP A 198 -19.11 34.66 -28.03
C ASP A 198 -19.51 34.11 -26.65
N TYR A 199 -20.02 32.87 -26.59
CA TYR A 199 -20.37 32.22 -25.32
C TYR A 199 -19.18 31.95 -24.38
N SER A 200 -17.94 31.99 -24.88
CA SER A 200 -16.73 31.78 -24.10
C SER A 200 -16.07 33.09 -23.64
N LYS A 201 -16.43 34.24 -24.18
CA LYS A 201 -15.73 35.50 -23.94
C LYS A 201 -15.74 35.94 -22.49
N ASP A 202 -16.90 35.90 -21.85
CA ASP A 202 -17.04 36.29 -20.43
C ASP A 202 -16.21 35.38 -19.51
N ASN A 203 -16.29 34.07 -19.72
CA ASN A 203 -15.50 33.11 -18.94
C ASN A 203 -14.00 33.24 -19.21
N LEU A 204 -13.61 33.50 -20.46
CA LEU A 204 -12.22 33.78 -20.83
C LEU A 204 -11.68 34.97 -20.06
N ASN A 205 -12.43 36.08 -20.00
CA ASN A 205 -12.01 37.30 -19.30
C ASN A 205 -11.85 37.04 -17.80
N ILE A 206 -12.81 36.34 -17.16
CA ILE A 206 -12.75 35.97 -15.74
C ILE A 206 -11.52 35.11 -15.45
N CYS A 207 -11.29 34.06 -16.24
CA CYS A 207 -10.15 33.17 -16.05
C CYS A 207 -8.80 33.90 -16.28
N ARG A 208 -8.74 34.78 -17.29
CA ARG A 208 -7.53 35.56 -17.56
C ARG A 208 -7.22 36.55 -16.46
N GLU A 209 -8.23 37.27 -15.97
CA GLU A 209 -8.08 38.23 -14.88
C GLU A 209 -7.54 37.55 -13.62
N ALA A 210 -8.09 36.39 -13.24
CA ALA A 210 -7.60 35.60 -12.12
C ALA A 210 -6.14 35.14 -12.31
N LEU A 211 -5.74 34.78 -13.53
CA LEU A 211 -4.34 34.44 -13.81
C LEU A 211 -3.40 35.63 -13.75
N MET A 212 -3.84 36.81 -14.22
CA MET A 212 -3.03 38.04 -14.14
C MET A 212 -2.88 38.52 -12.71
N GLU A 213 -3.92 38.38 -11.88
CA GLU A 213 -3.84 38.63 -10.44
C GLU A 213 -2.78 37.73 -9.79
N ALA A 214 -2.80 36.42 -10.08
CA ALA A 214 -1.81 35.47 -9.59
C ALA A 214 -0.38 35.79 -10.07
N VAL A 215 -0.20 36.26 -11.31
CA VAL A 215 1.09 36.74 -11.83
C VAL A 215 1.56 37.97 -11.06
N ALA A 216 0.67 38.93 -10.80
CA ALA A 216 0.97 40.15 -10.03
C ALA A 216 1.44 39.80 -8.59
N GLU A 217 0.86 38.82 -7.96
CA GLU A 217 1.23 38.41 -6.60
C GLU A 217 2.64 37.82 -6.47
N THR A 218 3.35 37.53 -7.57
CA THR A 218 4.69 36.94 -7.55
C THR A 218 5.79 37.90 -7.11
N SER A 219 5.60 39.20 -7.24
CA SER A 219 6.55 40.22 -6.77
C SER A 219 5.86 41.57 -6.51
N GLU A 220 6.46 42.40 -5.63
CA GLU A 220 5.98 43.77 -5.35
C GLU A 220 5.97 44.64 -6.61
N GLU A 221 6.98 44.51 -7.50
CA GLU A 221 7.06 45.21 -8.78
C GLU A 221 5.87 44.83 -9.68
N PHE A 222 5.56 43.55 -9.80
CA PHE A 222 4.42 43.08 -10.62
C PHE A 222 3.09 43.53 -10.05
N MET A 223 2.95 43.56 -8.72
CA MET A 223 1.75 44.04 -8.02
C MET A 223 1.51 45.52 -8.34
N GLU A 224 2.57 46.37 -8.27
CA GLU A 224 2.47 47.79 -8.56
C GLU A 224 2.09 48.05 -10.04
N ARG A 225 2.70 47.33 -10.97
CA ARG A 225 2.38 47.42 -12.42
C ARG A 225 0.94 47.00 -12.71
N TYR A 226 0.46 45.95 -12.06
CA TYR A 226 -0.92 45.45 -12.21
C TYR A 226 -1.93 46.52 -11.77
N PHE A 227 -1.74 47.14 -10.61
CA PHE A 227 -2.62 48.19 -10.12
C PHE A 227 -2.54 49.47 -10.97
N ASN A 228 -1.41 49.74 -11.64
CA ASN A 228 -1.26 50.83 -12.60
C ASN A 228 -1.87 50.52 -13.96
N GLY A 229 -2.38 49.31 -14.20
CA GLY A 229 -2.97 48.87 -15.46
C GLY A 229 -1.93 48.60 -16.55
N GLU A 230 -0.67 48.32 -16.19
CA GLU A 230 0.38 47.96 -17.12
C GLU A 230 0.27 46.49 -17.54
N GLU A 231 0.44 46.23 -18.83
CA GLU A 231 0.42 44.86 -19.35
C GLU A 231 1.75 44.14 -19.09
N PHE A 232 1.64 42.83 -18.79
CA PHE A 232 2.79 41.92 -18.71
C PHE A 232 3.10 41.32 -20.06
N SER A 233 4.37 41.16 -20.39
CA SER A 233 4.80 40.41 -21.57
C SER A 233 4.52 38.92 -21.43
N GLU A 234 4.43 38.19 -22.55
CA GLU A 234 4.22 36.73 -22.53
C GLU A 234 5.33 35.98 -21.76
N ASP A 235 6.57 36.51 -21.78
CA ASP A 235 7.70 35.90 -21.07
C ASP A 235 7.61 36.12 -19.55
N GLU A 236 7.22 37.32 -19.12
CA GLU A 236 6.98 37.60 -17.69
C GLU A 236 5.85 36.74 -17.13
N ILE A 237 4.72 36.67 -17.84
CA ILE A 237 3.61 35.81 -17.49
C ILE A 237 4.08 34.35 -17.36
N ARG A 238 4.84 33.85 -18.33
CA ARG A 238 5.33 32.47 -18.33
C ARG A 238 6.27 32.20 -17.16
N GLN A 239 7.18 33.09 -16.84
CA GLN A 239 8.11 32.94 -15.71
C GLN A 239 7.38 32.98 -14.38
N ALA A 240 6.46 33.94 -14.18
CA ALA A 240 5.65 34.02 -12.99
C ALA A 240 4.79 32.78 -12.77
N LEU A 241 4.10 32.30 -13.82
CA LEU A 241 3.30 31.08 -13.72
C LEU A 241 4.13 29.82 -13.44
N ARG A 242 5.39 29.76 -13.90
CA ARG A 242 6.31 28.68 -13.53
C ARG A 242 6.56 28.65 -12.01
N VAL A 243 6.75 29.81 -11.40
CA VAL A 243 6.93 29.94 -9.95
C VAL A 243 5.65 29.48 -9.25
N ASN A 244 4.50 30.02 -9.66
CA ASN A 244 3.20 29.72 -9.07
C ASN A 244 2.79 28.26 -9.21
N VAL A 245 3.15 27.59 -10.31
CA VAL A 245 2.90 26.14 -10.46
C VAL A 245 3.88 25.34 -9.62
N ALA A 246 5.14 25.77 -9.52
CA ALA A 246 6.15 25.05 -8.73
C ALA A 246 5.87 25.11 -7.22
N ASP A 247 5.31 26.20 -6.70
CA ASP A 247 4.94 26.32 -5.28
C ASP A 247 3.51 25.87 -4.98
N GLY A 248 2.71 25.59 -6.02
CA GLY A 248 1.33 25.11 -5.89
C GLY A 248 0.28 26.20 -5.64
N SER A 249 0.65 27.47 -5.76
CA SER A 249 -0.30 28.60 -5.68
C SER A 249 -1.23 28.65 -6.89
N ILE A 250 -0.78 28.14 -8.04
CA ILE A 250 -1.60 27.91 -9.23
C ILE A 250 -1.54 26.43 -9.62
N VAL A 251 -2.72 25.86 -9.88
CA VAL A 251 -2.89 24.51 -10.42
C VAL A 251 -3.58 24.62 -11.79
N PRO A 252 -2.83 24.49 -12.90
CA PRO A 252 -3.40 24.56 -14.25
C PRO A 252 -4.41 23.43 -14.48
N VAL A 253 -5.55 23.78 -15.08
CA VAL A 253 -6.53 22.80 -15.56
C VAL A 253 -6.55 22.82 -17.08
N LEU A 254 -6.27 21.65 -17.64
CA LEU A 254 -6.28 21.38 -19.08
C LEU A 254 -7.36 20.33 -19.38
N MET A 255 -7.64 20.09 -20.63
CA MET A 255 -8.63 19.08 -21.03
C MET A 255 -8.34 18.53 -22.44
N GLY A 256 -8.92 17.36 -22.70
CA GLY A 256 -8.81 16.74 -24.02
C GLY A 256 -9.62 15.46 -24.17
N SER A 257 -9.44 14.83 -25.31
CA SER A 257 -9.96 13.51 -25.63
C SER A 257 -8.79 12.57 -25.87
N ASN A 258 -8.67 11.56 -25.01
CA ASN A 258 -7.62 10.54 -25.15
C ASN A 258 -7.86 9.67 -26.40
N THR A 259 -9.14 9.36 -26.70
CA THR A 259 -9.55 8.52 -27.84
C THR A 259 -9.28 9.17 -29.19
N LEU A 260 -9.37 10.51 -29.27
CA LEU A 260 -9.14 11.30 -30.47
C LEU A 260 -7.74 11.94 -30.50
N ALA A 261 -6.90 11.70 -29.48
CA ALA A 261 -5.60 12.36 -29.26
C ALA A 261 -5.67 13.91 -29.32
N ARG A 262 -6.82 14.49 -28.96
CA ARG A 262 -7.06 15.95 -28.95
C ARG A 262 -6.71 16.54 -27.60
N GLY A 263 -5.96 17.67 -27.59
CA GLY A 263 -5.46 18.30 -26.37
C GLY A 263 -4.07 17.81 -25.94
N MET A 264 -3.54 16.73 -26.52
CA MET A 264 -2.25 16.16 -26.15
C MET A 264 -1.07 17.08 -26.51
N TYR A 265 -1.15 17.77 -27.66
CA TYR A 265 -0.12 18.73 -28.05
C TYR A 265 0.03 19.85 -27.00
N THR A 266 -1.09 20.42 -26.57
CA THR A 266 -1.09 21.48 -25.55
C THR A 266 -0.59 20.95 -24.21
N LEU A 267 -0.99 19.75 -23.82
CA LEU A 267 -0.52 19.11 -22.60
C LEU A 267 1.01 18.94 -22.60
N LEU A 268 1.59 18.36 -23.66
CA LEU A 268 3.04 18.17 -23.78
C LEU A 268 3.80 19.51 -23.77
N VAL A 269 3.27 20.53 -24.46
CA VAL A 269 3.83 21.88 -24.45
C VAL A 269 3.77 22.48 -23.04
N ASP A 270 2.66 22.35 -22.33
CA ASP A 270 2.48 22.95 -21.01
C ASP A 270 3.25 22.20 -19.92
N ILE A 271 3.43 20.88 -20.03
CA ILE A 271 4.37 20.12 -19.18
C ILE A 271 5.78 20.72 -19.27
N VAL A 272 6.29 20.92 -20.48
CA VAL A 272 7.64 21.48 -20.69
C VAL A 272 7.74 22.94 -20.22
N LYS A 273 6.68 23.73 -20.41
CA LYS A 273 6.66 25.17 -20.09
C LYS A 273 6.51 25.43 -18.58
N TYR A 274 5.65 24.70 -17.89
CA TYR A 274 5.21 25.08 -16.54
C TYR A 274 5.61 24.10 -15.44
N LEU A 275 5.74 22.79 -15.72
CA LEU A 275 6.21 21.86 -14.72
C LEU A 275 7.73 21.96 -14.50
N PRO A 276 8.21 21.86 -13.26
CA PRO A 276 9.62 22.02 -12.96
C PRO A 276 10.47 20.88 -13.51
N SER A 277 11.70 21.21 -13.90
CA SER A 277 12.78 20.24 -14.06
C SER A 277 13.33 19.80 -12.69
N PRO A 278 14.04 18.68 -12.60
CA PRO A 278 14.63 18.22 -11.33
C PRO A 278 15.54 19.28 -10.68
N GLU A 279 16.28 20.09 -11.45
CA GLU A 279 17.15 21.16 -10.93
C GLU A 279 16.41 22.22 -10.10
N LYS A 280 15.09 22.34 -10.28
CA LYS A 280 14.22 23.26 -9.51
C LYS A 280 13.65 22.58 -8.25
N ARG A 281 14.06 21.36 -7.99
CA ARG A 281 13.65 20.58 -6.82
C ARG A 281 14.82 20.37 -5.89
N SER A 282 14.62 20.50 -4.60
CA SER A 282 15.62 20.15 -3.60
C SER A 282 15.67 18.64 -3.41
N CYS A 283 16.86 18.09 -3.23
CA CYS A 283 17.06 16.69 -2.88
C CYS A 283 18.15 16.60 -1.81
N THR A 284 17.78 16.23 -0.62
CA THR A 284 18.70 16.14 0.53
C THR A 284 18.79 14.72 1.04
N GLY A 285 19.98 14.33 1.45
CA GLY A 285 20.29 13.09 2.14
C GLY A 285 21.20 13.37 3.35
N ILE A 286 21.70 12.32 3.94
CA ILE A 286 22.67 12.38 5.04
C ILE A 286 23.93 11.64 4.60
N ASN A 287 25.09 12.27 4.76
CA ASN A 287 26.36 11.58 4.61
C ASN A 287 26.57 10.65 5.82
N ALA A 288 26.58 9.34 5.57
CA ALA A 288 26.66 8.34 6.65
C ALA A 288 27.99 8.32 7.42
N LYS A 289 29.07 8.96 6.90
CA LYS A 289 30.35 9.07 7.59
C LYS A 289 30.42 10.28 8.50
N THR A 290 29.93 11.45 8.04
CA THR A 290 30.02 12.71 8.77
C THR A 290 28.74 13.01 9.56
N ASN A 291 27.64 12.31 9.26
CA ASN A 291 26.29 12.56 9.79
C ASN A 291 25.76 13.96 9.47
N GLU A 292 26.28 14.59 8.42
CA GLU A 292 25.89 15.92 7.97
C GLU A 292 24.85 15.82 6.83
N VAL A 293 24.01 16.85 6.72
CA VAL A 293 23.06 16.98 5.60
C VAL A 293 23.83 17.16 4.30
N TYR A 294 23.49 16.35 3.31
CA TYR A 294 24.03 16.41 1.95
C TYR A 294 22.96 16.88 0.98
N SER A 295 23.15 18.06 0.42
CA SER A 295 22.29 18.60 -0.66
C SER A 295 22.74 18.05 -2.01
N ALA A 296 22.07 17.04 -2.49
CA ALA A 296 22.31 16.46 -3.83
C ALA A 296 21.76 17.38 -4.92
N ASP A 297 20.55 17.87 -4.76
CA ASP A 297 19.83 18.87 -5.58
C ASP A 297 19.87 18.58 -7.08
N TYR A 298 20.00 17.33 -7.45
CA TYR A 298 20.12 16.86 -8.83
C TYR A 298 21.26 17.53 -9.61
N ASP A 299 22.32 17.90 -8.92
CA ASP A 299 23.51 18.51 -9.50
C ASP A 299 24.45 17.44 -10.08
N PHE A 300 24.65 17.48 -11.39
CA PHE A 300 25.51 16.53 -12.11
C PHE A 300 27.01 16.70 -11.82
N ALA A 301 27.45 17.83 -11.25
CA ALA A 301 28.85 18.07 -10.87
C ALA A 301 29.23 17.45 -9.52
N LYS A 302 28.25 17.08 -8.70
CA LYS A 302 28.45 16.46 -7.38
C LYS A 302 28.81 14.98 -7.49
N PRO A 303 29.34 14.36 -6.41
CA PRO A 303 29.54 12.92 -6.35
C PRO A 303 28.26 12.14 -6.69
N LYS A 304 28.42 11.05 -7.44
CA LYS A 304 27.29 10.26 -7.93
C LYS A 304 26.51 9.58 -6.79
N SER A 305 25.21 9.70 -6.88
CA SER A 305 24.28 9.00 -6.00
C SER A 305 22.94 8.76 -6.69
N ALA A 306 22.23 7.73 -6.27
CA ALA A 306 20.93 7.36 -6.78
C ALA A 306 20.03 6.78 -5.70
N TYR A 307 18.73 6.87 -5.91
CA TYR A 307 17.70 6.27 -5.08
C TYR A 307 16.98 5.17 -5.85
N VAL A 308 16.89 3.98 -5.25
CA VAL A 308 16.15 2.85 -5.82
C VAL A 308 14.68 2.98 -5.42
N TRP A 309 13.84 3.31 -6.37
CA TRP A 309 12.43 3.55 -6.08
C TRP A 309 11.51 2.37 -6.39
N LYS A 310 11.97 1.42 -7.26
CA LYS A 310 11.19 0.25 -7.65
C LYS A 310 12.09 -0.92 -8.03
N THR A 311 11.64 -2.12 -7.75
CA THR A 311 12.27 -3.37 -8.17
C THR A 311 11.32 -4.11 -9.12
N ILE A 312 11.83 -4.62 -10.24
CA ILE A 312 11.11 -5.49 -11.17
C ILE A 312 11.91 -6.78 -11.31
N VAL A 313 11.25 -7.94 -11.19
CA VAL A 313 11.86 -9.25 -11.38
C VAL A 313 11.38 -9.84 -12.72
N ASP A 314 12.21 -9.70 -13.74
CA ASP A 314 11.95 -10.27 -15.05
C ASP A 314 12.39 -11.75 -15.09
N PRO A 315 11.54 -12.68 -15.57
CA PRO A 315 11.87 -14.11 -15.61
C PRO A 315 13.09 -14.47 -16.46
N PHE A 316 13.43 -13.64 -17.46
CA PHE A 316 14.50 -13.91 -18.43
C PHE A 316 15.77 -13.14 -18.15
N ILE A 317 15.63 -11.85 -17.82
CA ILE A 317 16.76 -10.93 -17.60
C ILE A 317 17.22 -10.96 -16.14
N GLY A 318 16.29 -11.28 -15.23
CA GLY A 318 16.48 -11.23 -13.79
C GLY A 318 15.99 -9.93 -13.19
N LYS A 319 16.69 -9.42 -12.18
CA LYS A 319 16.26 -8.23 -11.43
C LYS A 319 16.68 -6.94 -12.12
N TYR A 320 15.72 -6.01 -12.24
CA TYR A 320 15.95 -4.60 -12.50
C TYR A 320 15.73 -3.81 -11.21
N SER A 321 16.66 -2.91 -10.90
CA SER A 321 16.49 -1.88 -9.88
C SER A 321 16.27 -0.54 -10.58
N LEU A 322 15.05 -0.02 -10.55
CA LEU A 322 14.72 1.27 -11.13
C LEU A 322 15.21 2.36 -10.18
N ILE A 323 15.96 3.30 -10.74
CA ILE A 323 16.62 4.36 -9.99
C ILE A 323 16.25 5.74 -10.52
N LYS A 324 16.28 6.73 -9.65
CA LYS A 324 16.47 8.13 -10.00
C LYS A 324 17.87 8.55 -9.60
N VAL A 325 18.60 9.19 -10.51
CA VAL A 325 19.93 9.72 -10.20
C VAL A 325 19.76 11.03 -9.42
N ASN A 326 20.25 11.08 -8.18
CA ASN A 326 20.05 12.23 -7.29
C ASN A 326 21.18 13.25 -7.39
N SER A 327 22.39 12.80 -7.70
CA SER A 327 23.55 13.67 -7.99
C SER A 327 24.56 12.98 -8.89
N GLY A 328 25.38 13.74 -9.58
CA GLY A 328 26.43 13.25 -10.46
C GLY A 328 25.91 12.67 -11.77
N VAL A 329 26.77 11.86 -12.39
CA VAL A 329 26.47 11.12 -13.62
C VAL A 329 26.82 9.65 -13.40
N LEU A 330 25.86 8.77 -13.58
CA LEU A 330 26.10 7.33 -13.56
C LEU A 330 26.51 6.83 -14.93
N LYS A 331 27.53 5.99 -14.98
CA LYS A 331 28.04 5.38 -16.21
C LYS A 331 28.11 3.86 -16.08
N THR A 332 28.10 3.18 -17.22
CA THR A 332 28.51 1.77 -17.27
C THR A 332 29.91 1.61 -16.68
N ASP A 333 30.16 0.51 -16.02
CA ASP A 333 31.40 0.18 -15.28
C ASP A 333 31.62 0.95 -13.97
N ASP A 334 30.75 1.89 -13.58
CA ASP A 334 30.80 2.50 -12.26
C ASP A 334 30.59 1.47 -11.15
N VAL A 335 31.24 1.69 -10.03
CA VAL A 335 31.02 0.91 -8.79
C VAL A 335 30.14 1.73 -7.87
N LEU A 336 29.01 1.14 -7.45
CA LEU A 336 28.08 1.72 -6.51
C LEU A 336 28.12 0.98 -5.18
N TYR A 337 28.06 1.74 -4.10
CA TYR A 337 28.01 1.26 -2.74
C TYR A 337 26.60 1.38 -2.17
N ASN A 338 26.06 0.25 -1.71
CA ASN A 338 24.82 0.18 -0.96
C ASN A 338 25.14 0.19 0.53
N HIS A 339 24.99 1.32 1.19
CA HIS A 339 25.31 1.46 2.61
C HIS A 339 24.45 0.59 3.52
N HIS A 340 23.16 0.37 3.17
CA HIS A 340 22.25 -0.43 3.98
C HIS A 340 22.66 -1.90 4.08
N LYS A 341 23.41 -2.39 3.10
CA LYS A 341 23.86 -3.79 3.02
C LYS A 341 25.37 -3.96 3.08
N ASP A 342 26.11 -2.85 3.16
CA ASP A 342 27.59 -2.80 3.16
C ASP A 342 28.20 -3.56 1.97
N VAL A 343 27.68 -3.33 0.77
CA VAL A 343 28.10 -4.02 -0.45
C VAL A 343 28.42 -3.03 -1.56
N GLU A 344 29.53 -3.26 -2.26
CA GLU A 344 29.86 -2.59 -3.53
C GLU A 344 29.54 -3.50 -4.70
N GLU A 345 28.87 -2.96 -5.70
CA GLU A 345 28.55 -3.67 -6.94
C GLU A 345 28.89 -2.83 -8.16
N LYS A 346 29.44 -3.47 -9.17
CA LYS A 346 29.77 -2.85 -10.45
C LYS A 346 28.54 -2.82 -11.37
N ILE A 347 28.25 -1.66 -11.95
CA ILE A 347 27.20 -1.51 -12.96
C ILE A 347 27.68 -2.20 -14.26
N GLY A 348 27.00 -3.29 -14.64
CA GLY A 348 27.27 -3.93 -15.93
C GLY A 348 26.61 -3.18 -17.09
N LYS A 349 25.33 -2.88 -16.94
CA LYS A 349 24.50 -2.21 -17.96
C LYS A 349 23.50 -1.24 -17.34
N LEU A 350 23.32 -0.10 -18.00
CA LEU A 350 22.33 0.91 -17.72
C LEU A 350 21.23 0.85 -18.75
N TYR A 351 20.00 1.03 -18.34
CA TYR A 351 18.84 1.04 -19.22
C TYR A 351 17.92 2.23 -18.93
N VAL A 352 17.23 2.66 -19.96
CA VAL A 352 15.99 3.42 -19.87
C VAL A 352 14.87 2.47 -20.27
N LEU A 353 13.83 2.35 -19.45
CA LEU A 353 12.69 1.49 -19.73
C LEU A 353 11.60 2.30 -20.45
N CYS A 354 11.01 1.72 -21.49
CA CYS A 354 9.77 2.16 -22.10
C CYS A 354 8.75 1.01 -21.99
N GLY A 355 7.95 1.02 -20.92
CA GLY A 355 7.16 -0.13 -20.54
C GLY A 355 8.06 -1.36 -20.30
N ASN A 356 7.84 -2.44 -21.05
CA ASN A 356 8.66 -3.66 -20.98
C ASN A 356 9.90 -3.64 -21.89
N LYS A 357 10.15 -2.55 -22.63
CA LYS A 357 11.27 -2.48 -23.58
C LYS A 357 12.46 -1.74 -22.96
N PRO A 358 13.56 -2.44 -22.64
CA PRO A 358 14.77 -1.82 -22.15
C PRO A 358 15.59 -1.28 -23.35
N GLU A 359 16.00 -0.02 -23.24
CA GLU A 359 16.97 0.61 -24.16
C GLU A 359 18.27 0.84 -23.40
N GLU A 360 19.38 0.22 -23.86
CA GLU A 360 20.68 0.36 -23.22
C GLU A 360 21.25 1.76 -23.44
N VAL A 361 21.74 2.38 -22.36
CA VAL A 361 22.37 3.70 -22.38
C VAL A 361 23.75 3.64 -21.73
N LYS A 362 24.64 4.55 -22.11
CA LYS A 362 26.01 4.58 -21.56
C LYS A 362 26.10 5.36 -20.25
N GLU A 363 25.24 6.35 -20.08
CA GLU A 363 25.22 7.20 -18.89
C GLU A 363 23.83 7.77 -18.62
N LEU A 364 23.60 8.13 -17.36
CA LEU A 364 22.40 8.82 -16.87
C LEU A 364 22.83 10.00 -16.01
N HIS A 365 22.31 11.17 -16.31
CA HIS A 365 22.57 12.40 -15.55
C HIS A 365 21.65 12.51 -14.34
N ALA A 366 22.09 13.32 -13.36
CA ALA A 366 21.28 13.69 -12.21
C ALA A 366 19.89 14.18 -12.63
N GLY A 367 18.86 13.72 -11.96
CA GLY A 367 17.46 13.99 -12.26
C GLY A 367 16.82 12.97 -13.20
N ASP A 368 17.58 12.14 -13.93
CA ASP A 368 17.00 11.15 -14.85
C ASP A 368 16.60 9.85 -14.14
N ILE A 369 15.62 9.17 -14.73
CA ILE A 369 15.13 7.85 -14.30
C ILE A 369 15.68 6.79 -15.25
N GLY A 370 16.23 5.73 -14.68
CA GLY A 370 16.73 4.58 -15.42
C GLY A 370 16.66 3.29 -14.61
N ALA A 371 17.31 2.25 -15.11
CA ALA A 371 17.34 0.95 -14.47
C ALA A 371 18.73 0.30 -14.47
N LEU A 372 19.09 -0.32 -13.36
CA LEU A 372 20.26 -1.14 -13.18
C LEU A 372 19.85 -2.62 -13.29
N ALA A 373 20.50 -3.37 -14.18
CA ALA A 373 20.17 -4.78 -14.36
C ALA A 373 21.13 -5.68 -13.58
N LYS A 374 20.59 -6.79 -13.06
CA LYS A 374 21.35 -7.92 -12.48
C LYS A 374 22.17 -7.62 -11.22
N LEU A 375 21.95 -6.49 -10.57
CA LEU A 375 22.56 -6.23 -9.26
C LEU A 375 21.79 -7.02 -8.18
N ALA A 376 22.53 -7.71 -7.31
CA ALA A 376 21.95 -8.56 -6.27
C ALA A 376 21.48 -7.73 -5.05
N SER A 377 22.31 -6.77 -4.62
CA SER A 377 22.08 -6.06 -3.36
C SER A 377 20.97 -5.02 -3.38
N PRO A 378 20.78 -4.14 -4.40
CA PRO A 378 19.80 -3.07 -4.31
C PRO A 378 18.37 -3.58 -4.11
N ALA A 379 17.65 -2.99 -3.19
CA ALA A 379 16.22 -3.20 -2.97
C ALA A 379 15.49 -1.86 -3.07
N THR A 380 14.19 -1.90 -3.28
CA THR A 380 13.34 -0.69 -3.26
C THR A 380 13.54 0.07 -1.95
N THR A 381 13.69 1.38 -2.03
CA THR A 381 14.04 2.35 -0.98
C THR A 381 15.52 2.38 -0.57
N ASP A 382 16.40 1.64 -1.20
CA ASP A 382 17.83 1.72 -0.93
C ASP A 382 18.48 2.95 -1.59
N SER A 383 19.48 3.51 -0.92
CA SER A 383 20.35 4.58 -1.42
C SER A 383 21.63 3.99 -1.96
N LEU A 384 22.02 4.39 -3.15
CA LEU A 384 23.26 3.99 -3.80
C LEU A 384 24.15 5.21 -3.99
N SER A 385 25.44 5.07 -3.70
CA SER A 385 26.41 6.18 -3.80
C SER A 385 27.83 5.63 -4.02
N THR A 386 28.85 6.42 -3.74
CA THR A 386 30.22 5.93 -3.69
C THR A 386 30.62 5.62 -2.24
N LYS A 387 31.50 4.65 -2.04
CA LYS A 387 32.02 4.32 -0.70
C LYS A 387 32.78 5.47 -0.05
N ALA A 388 33.39 6.34 -0.88
CA ALA A 388 34.05 7.56 -0.41
C ALA A 388 33.05 8.56 0.19
N ASN A 389 31.88 8.70 -0.44
CA ASN A 389 30.77 9.57 -0.03
C ASN A 389 29.47 8.75 0.09
N PRO A 390 29.27 8.01 1.18
CA PRO A 390 28.07 7.21 1.38
C PRO A 390 26.91 8.12 1.77
N ILE A 391 25.95 8.26 0.87
CA ILE A 391 24.76 9.11 1.04
C ILE A 391 23.55 8.23 1.30
N LEU A 392 22.77 8.58 2.31
CA LEU A 392 21.49 7.97 2.66
C LEU A 392 20.36 8.96 2.40
N TYR A 393 19.43 8.58 1.56
CA TYR A 393 18.18 9.31 1.33
C TYR A 393 17.09 8.78 2.26
N ILE A 394 16.11 9.63 2.56
CA ILE A 394 14.94 9.24 3.36
C ILE A 394 14.18 8.15 2.60
N ARG A 395 13.96 7.03 3.27
CA ARG A 395 13.18 5.93 2.70
C ARG A 395 11.71 6.33 2.56
N THR A 396 11.15 6.07 1.39
CA THR A 396 9.72 6.26 1.18
C THR A 396 8.92 5.35 2.10
N SER A 397 7.95 5.92 2.80
CA SER A 397 7.01 5.15 3.60
C SER A 397 5.96 4.56 2.67
N ILE A 398 6.00 3.26 2.50
CA ILE A 398 5.00 2.50 1.74
C ILE A 398 3.90 2.02 2.69
N SER A 399 2.67 2.05 2.24
CA SER A 399 1.52 1.59 3.02
C SER A 399 1.67 0.14 3.47
N THR A 400 1.34 -0.12 4.73
CA THR A 400 1.38 -1.48 5.29
C THR A 400 0.13 -2.24 4.91
N PRO A 401 0.24 -3.52 4.51
CA PRO A 401 -0.90 -4.34 4.18
C PRO A 401 -1.73 -4.66 5.43
N TYR A 402 -3.04 -4.62 5.30
CA TYR A 402 -4.00 -4.80 6.41
C TYR A 402 -5.04 -5.91 6.16
N THR A 403 -5.23 -6.34 4.91
CA THR A 403 -6.08 -7.48 4.55
C THR A 403 -5.22 -8.73 4.44
N TYR A 404 -5.73 -9.86 4.93
CA TYR A 404 -4.98 -11.10 4.84
C TYR A 404 -5.87 -12.33 4.65
N MET A 405 -5.30 -13.35 4.00
CA MET A 405 -5.89 -14.66 3.81
C MET A 405 -4.89 -15.74 4.20
N ARG A 406 -5.40 -16.87 4.66
CA ARG A 406 -4.57 -18.07 4.78
C ARG A 406 -4.32 -18.64 3.39
N TYR A 407 -3.07 -18.92 3.07
CA TYR A 407 -2.73 -19.59 1.82
C TYR A 407 -2.19 -21.00 2.05
N LYS A 408 -2.36 -21.86 1.04
CA LYS A 408 -1.83 -23.22 1.03
C LYS A 408 -1.44 -23.60 -0.38
N ALA A 409 -0.30 -24.30 -0.55
CA ALA A 409 0.03 -24.94 -1.82
C ALA A 409 -1.02 -25.98 -2.15
N VAL A 410 -1.51 -26.00 -3.40
CA VAL A 410 -2.47 -26.99 -3.87
C VAL A 410 -1.80 -28.35 -3.99
N ASN A 411 -0.61 -28.41 -4.58
CA ASN A 411 0.16 -29.62 -4.73
C ASN A 411 1.06 -29.83 -3.52
N LYS A 412 0.98 -31.02 -2.94
CA LYS A 412 1.83 -31.41 -1.83
C LYS A 412 3.31 -31.49 -2.27
N GLY A 413 4.18 -30.81 -1.55
CA GLY A 413 5.62 -30.74 -1.83
C GLY A 413 6.05 -29.48 -2.61
N ASP A 414 5.12 -28.58 -2.96
CA ASP A 414 5.43 -27.30 -3.59
C ASP A 414 5.61 -26.15 -2.57
N GLU A 415 5.55 -26.43 -1.26
CA GLU A 415 5.61 -25.43 -0.20
C GLU A 415 6.86 -24.54 -0.29
N ASP A 416 8.04 -25.15 -0.52
CA ASP A 416 9.30 -24.43 -0.67
C ASP A 416 9.32 -23.57 -1.95
N LYS A 417 8.78 -24.06 -3.05
CA LYS A 417 8.68 -23.30 -4.30
C LYS A 417 7.73 -22.10 -4.14
N VAL A 418 6.61 -22.29 -3.45
CA VAL A 418 5.67 -21.22 -3.13
C VAL A 418 6.36 -20.15 -2.29
N SER A 419 7.12 -20.57 -1.25
CA SER A 419 7.88 -19.65 -0.39
C SER A 419 8.89 -18.82 -1.19
N GLN A 420 9.67 -19.45 -2.07
CA GLN A 420 10.64 -18.76 -2.92
C GLN A 420 9.97 -17.82 -3.94
N ALA A 421 8.84 -18.22 -4.50
CA ALA A 421 8.08 -17.38 -5.44
C ALA A 421 7.47 -16.16 -4.72
N LEU A 422 6.93 -16.34 -3.51
CA LEU A 422 6.42 -15.24 -2.69
C LEU A 422 7.53 -14.26 -2.30
N GLN A 423 8.74 -14.75 -1.95
CA GLN A 423 9.88 -13.88 -1.68
C GLN A 423 10.21 -12.98 -2.87
N LYS A 424 10.15 -13.51 -4.11
CA LYS A 424 10.38 -12.72 -5.32
C LYS A 424 9.28 -11.68 -5.53
N LEU A 425 8.00 -12.04 -5.32
CA LEU A 425 6.90 -11.08 -5.40
C LEU A 425 7.01 -9.98 -4.34
N MET A 426 7.41 -10.30 -3.10
CA MET A 426 7.63 -9.33 -2.04
C MET A 426 8.84 -8.41 -2.27
N MET A 427 9.79 -8.79 -3.16
CA MET A 427 10.84 -7.87 -3.62
C MET A 427 10.30 -6.82 -4.60
N GLU A 428 9.29 -7.18 -5.40
CA GLU A 428 8.65 -6.27 -6.35
C GLU A 428 7.62 -5.39 -5.66
N ASP A 429 6.87 -5.94 -4.70
CA ASP A 429 5.71 -5.31 -4.07
C ASP A 429 5.87 -5.30 -2.56
N LEU A 430 6.20 -4.15 -2.00
CA LEU A 430 6.41 -3.94 -0.57
C LEU A 430 5.10 -3.97 0.24
N THR A 431 3.94 -3.91 -0.43
CA THR A 431 2.62 -4.04 0.20
C THR A 431 2.13 -5.49 0.27
N LEU A 432 2.96 -6.45 -0.16
CA LEU A 432 2.70 -7.88 -0.04
C LEU A 432 3.58 -8.45 1.08
N LYS A 433 3.00 -9.25 2.00
CA LYS A 433 3.73 -9.87 3.09
C LYS A 433 3.24 -11.28 3.36
N ALA A 434 4.16 -12.24 3.44
CA ALA A 434 3.88 -13.60 3.85
C ALA A 434 4.36 -13.83 5.30
N VAL A 435 3.50 -14.39 6.15
CA VAL A 435 3.77 -14.63 7.58
C VAL A 435 3.46 -16.08 7.93
N ASN A 436 4.38 -16.71 8.65
CA ASN A 436 4.12 -18.02 9.24
C ASN A 436 3.54 -17.82 10.65
N ASP A 437 2.27 -18.13 10.82
CA ASP A 437 1.58 -18.16 12.08
C ASP A 437 1.71 -19.58 12.70
N SER A 438 2.78 -19.76 13.45
CA SER A 438 3.12 -21.05 14.09
C SER A 438 2.09 -21.46 15.15
N GLU A 439 1.46 -20.51 15.82
CA GLU A 439 0.46 -20.76 16.86
C GLU A 439 -0.77 -21.48 16.30
N ASN A 440 -1.29 -21.02 15.17
CA ASN A 440 -2.46 -21.63 14.52
C ASN A 440 -2.09 -22.65 13.43
N GLY A 441 -0.80 -22.89 13.22
CA GLY A 441 -0.29 -23.78 12.18
C GLY A 441 -0.85 -23.39 10.82
N GLN A 442 -0.62 -22.13 10.40
CA GLN A 442 -1.08 -21.61 9.13
C GLN A 442 -0.08 -20.60 8.56
N THR A 443 -0.15 -20.41 7.27
CA THR A 443 0.60 -19.37 6.56
C THR A 443 -0.39 -18.31 6.07
N LEU A 444 -0.06 -17.04 6.31
CA LEU A 444 -0.91 -15.89 6.00
C LEU A 444 -0.25 -15.05 4.91
N LEU A 445 -1.04 -14.65 3.92
CA LEU A 445 -0.66 -13.71 2.87
C LEU A 445 -1.41 -12.40 3.11
N TYR A 446 -0.67 -11.34 3.38
CA TYR A 446 -1.18 -9.98 3.59
C TYR A 446 -1.08 -9.18 2.30
N GLY A 447 -2.06 -8.32 2.05
CA GLY A 447 -2.14 -7.40 0.93
C GLY A 447 -3.03 -6.20 1.23
N MET A 448 -3.19 -5.32 0.25
CA MET A 448 -3.99 -4.09 0.39
C MET A 448 -5.48 -4.29 0.14
N GLY A 449 -5.87 -5.44 -0.40
CA GLY A 449 -7.26 -5.78 -0.70
C GLY A 449 -7.39 -7.12 -1.39
N ASP A 450 -8.63 -7.54 -1.64
CA ASP A 450 -8.93 -8.86 -2.19
C ASP A 450 -8.39 -9.01 -3.62
N GLN A 451 -8.51 -7.95 -4.46
CA GLN A 451 -7.97 -7.96 -5.83
C GLN A 451 -6.44 -8.07 -5.81
N HIS A 452 -5.77 -7.44 -4.85
CA HIS A 452 -4.33 -7.54 -4.69
C HIS A 452 -3.89 -8.98 -4.39
N LEU A 453 -4.57 -9.66 -3.46
CA LEU A 453 -4.28 -11.06 -3.11
C LEU A 453 -4.56 -12.00 -4.28
N GLU A 454 -5.66 -11.79 -5.02
CA GLU A 454 -5.97 -12.57 -6.23
C GLU A 454 -4.92 -12.40 -7.32
N VAL A 455 -4.43 -11.17 -7.55
CA VAL A 455 -3.35 -10.89 -8.50
C VAL A 455 -2.06 -11.59 -8.06
N ALA A 456 -1.72 -11.55 -6.78
CA ALA A 456 -0.54 -12.24 -6.24
C ALA A 456 -0.61 -13.75 -6.50
N VAL A 457 -1.76 -14.40 -6.23
CA VAL A 457 -1.98 -15.83 -6.51
C VAL A 457 -1.90 -16.13 -8.01
N SER A 458 -2.50 -15.28 -8.84
CA SER A 458 -2.43 -15.44 -10.30
C SER A 458 -1.00 -15.28 -10.83
N LYS A 459 -0.21 -14.34 -10.31
CA LYS A 459 1.23 -14.20 -10.62
C LYS A 459 2.02 -15.46 -10.20
N LEU A 460 1.72 -16.05 -9.02
CA LEU A 460 2.36 -17.31 -8.58
C LEU A 460 2.13 -18.42 -9.60
N LEU A 461 0.90 -18.57 -10.08
CA LEU A 461 0.57 -19.59 -11.09
C LEU A 461 1.21 -19.28 -12.45
N ASN A 462 1.04 -18.06 -12.95
CA ASN A 462 1.41 -17.72 -14.32
C ASN A 462 2.91 -17.54 -14.52
N ARG A 463 3.62 -16.90 -13.58
CA ARG A 463 5.06 -16.62 -13.65
C ARG A 463 5.91 -17.75 -13.07
N TYR A 464 5.49 -18.33 -11.92
CA TYR A 464 6.32 -19.27 -11.16
C TYR A 464 5.84 -20.70 -11.23
N LYS A 465 4.68 -20.96 -11.88
CA LYS A 465 4.10 -22.30 -12.05
C LYS A 465 3.81 -23.03 -10.75
N VAL A 466 3.45 -22.28 -9.71
CA VAL A 466 3.01 -22.81 -8.41
C VAL A 466 1.57 -22.38 -8.16
N GLU A 467 0.75 -23.35 -7.77
CA GLU A 467 -0.67 -23.14 -7.52
C GLU A 467 -0.93 -23.02 -6.04
N VAL A 468 -1.64 -21.95 -5.66
CA VAL A 468 -1.95 -21.59 -4.27
C VAL A 468 -3.45 -21.37 -4.13
N GLU A 469 -4.04 -21.92 -3.07
CA GLU A 469 -5.42 -21.70 -2.67
C GLU A 469 -5.48 -20.74 -1.49
N LEU A 470 -6.34 -19.72 -1.59
CA LEU A 470 -6.64 -18.80 -0.48
C LEU A 470 -7.84 -19.32 0.32
N LYS A 471 -7.72 -19.29 1.64
CA LYS A 471 -8.77 -19.72 2.59
C LYS A 471 -8.95 -18.69 3.71
N LYS A 472 -10.10 -18.73 4.36
CA LYS A 472 -10.32 -17.95 5.58
C LYS A 472 -9.25 -18.27 6.62
N PRO A 473 -8.68 -17.25 7.29
CA PRO A 473 -7.72 -17.46 8.37
C PRO A 473 -8.37 -18.22 9.53
N LYS A 474 -7.57 -19.01 10.24
CA LYS A 474 -7.99 -19.58 11.53
C LYS A 474 -7.84 -18.50 12.60
N ILE A 475 -8.77 -18.45 13.51
CA ILE A 475 -8.75 -17.52 14.64
C ILE A 475 -8.02 -18.15 15.83
N ALA A 476 -7.24 -17.35 16.52
CA ALA A 476 -6.46 -17.75 17.69
C ALA A 476 -7.33 -17.74 18.96
N PHE A 477 -8.22 -18.71 19.11
CA PHE A 477 -8.99 -18.87 20.34
C PHE A 477 -8.09 -19.28 21.52
N ARG A 478 -8.61 -19.12 22.75
CA ARG A 478 -8.04 -19.62 24.00
C ARG A 478 -9.08 -20.40 24.75
N GLU A 479 -8.63 -21.30 25.64
CA GLU A 479 -9.49 -22.01 26.59
C GLU A 479 -9.26 -21.47 27.99
N THR A 480 -10.31 -21.34 28.77
CA THR A 480 -10.22 -21.00 30.20
C THR A 480 -11.37 -21.66 30.99
N ILE A 481 -11.33 -21.54 32.30
CA ILE A 481 -12.36 -22.08 33.22
C ILE A 481 -13.05 -20.95 33.95
N ARG A 482 -14.30 -21.18 34.38
CA ARG A 482 -15.13 -20.20 35.09
C ARG A 482 -15.39 -20.52 36.52
N LYS A 483 -15.23 -21.77 36.91
CA LYS A 483 -15.52 -22.28 38.25
C LYS A 483 -14.32 -23.01 38.84
N LYS A 484 -14.36 -23.21 40.16
CA LYS A 484 -13.40 -24.06 40.85
C LYS A 484 -13.82 -25.51 40.70
N ALA A 485 -12.88 -26.40 40.44
CA ALA A 485 -13.04 -27.84 40.50
C ALA A 485 -11.99 -28.43 41.44
N ASP A 486 -12.37 -29.50 42.15
CA ASP A 486 -11.49 -30.26 43.01
C ASP A 486 -11.47 -31.72 42.53
N VAL A 487 -10.30 -32.16 42.11
CA VAL A 487 -10.18 -33.49 41.48
C VAL A 487 -9.03 -34.28 42.03
N GLU A 488 -9.23 -35.56 42.00
CA GLU A 488 -8.24 -36.56 42.33
C GLU A 488 -7.97 -37.44 41.10
N TYR A 489 -6.68 -37.70 40.83
CA TYR A 489 -6.31 -38.64 39.79
C TYR A 489 -5.13 -39.52 40.24
N LYS A 490 -5.32 -40.86 40.09
CA LYS A 490 -4.35 -41.86 40.45
C LYS A 490 -3.89 -42.61 39.20
N TYR A 491 -2.67 -42.31 38.77
CA TYR A 491 -2.04 -43.03 37.67
C TYR A 491 -1.34 -44.29 38.22
N LYS A 492 -1.85 -45.47 37.83
CA LYS A 492 -1.25 -46.74 38.18
C LYS A 492 -1.18 -47.64 36.97
N LYS A 493 0.04 -48.02 36.56
CA LYS A 493 0.27 -48.93 35.44
C LYS A 493 1.26 -50.01 35.88
N GLN A 494 0.89 -51.28 35.66
CA GLN A 494 1.69 -52.42 36.00
C GLN A 494 1.83 -53.30 34.76
N SER A 495 3.03 -53.34 34.15
CA SER A 495 3.30 -54.10 32.93
C SER A 495 4.66 -54.82 33.11
N GLY A 496 4.68 -55.90 33.96
CA GLY A 496 5.84 -56.75 34.14
C GLY A 496 7.11 -56.02 34.60
N GLY A 497 7.56 -56.22 35.83
CA GLY A 497 8.70 -55.55 36.45
C GLY A 497 8.32 -54.39 37.35
N HIS A 498 9.05 -53.25 37.30
CA HIS A 498 8.69 -52.05 38.07
C HIS A 498 7.41 -51.41 37.54
N GLY A 499 6.43 -51.19 38.43
CA GLY A 499 5.19 -50.47 38.13
C GLY A 499 5.39 -48.96 37.99
N GLN A 500 4.37 -48.23 37.57
CA GLN A 500 4.31 -46.78 37.59
C GLN A 500 3.20 -46.31 38.50
N TYR A 501 3.49 -45.41 39.43
CA TYR A 501 2.56 -44.89 40.39
C TYR A 501 2.71 -43.37 40.57
N GLY A 502 1.64 -42.64 40.36
CA GLY A 502 1.55 -41.21 40.65
C GLY A 502 0.13 -40.86 41.05
N HIS A 503 -0.03 -40.18 42.19
CA HIS A 503 -1.35 -39.83 42.72
C HIS A 503 -1.33 -38.38 43.18
N VAL A 504 -2.23 -37.57 42.62
CA VAL A 504 -2.37 -36.16 42.94
C VAL A 504 -3.82 -35.81 43.27
N LYS A 505 -4.00 -34.91 44.24
CA LYS A 505 -5.25 -34.20 44.46
C LYS A 505 -5.01 -32.72 44.24
N MET A 506 -5.79 -32.14 43.35
CA MET A 506 -5.56 -30.79 42.86
C MET A 506 -6.86 -30.01 42.76
N THR A 507 -6.77 -28.71 43.02
CA THR A 507 -7.83 -27.78 42.67
C THR A 507 -7.43 -26.95 41.47
N PHE A 508 -8.41 -26.67 40.61
CA PHE A 508 -8.30 -25.79 39.46
C PHE A 508 -9.32 -24.67 39.59
N GLU A 509 -8.89 -23.45 39.52
CA GLU A 509 -9.75 -22.28 39.63
C GLU A 509 -9.28 -21.14 38.70
N PRO A 510 -10.13 -20.15 38.32
CA PRO A 510 -9.69 -19.00 37.58
C PRO A 510 -8.56 -18.24 38.29
N SER A 511 -7.48 -17.92 37.61
CA SER A 511 -6.38 -17.12 38.18
C SER A 511 -6.70 -15.63 38.25
N GLY A 512 -7.63 -15.15 37.42
CA GLY A 512 -7.91 -13.72 37.23
C GLY A 512 -6.96 -12.99 36.26
N ASP A 513 -5.92 -13.65 35.77
CA ASP A 513 -4.94 -13.12 34.83
C ASP A 513 -4.94 -13.96 33.56
N LEU A 514 -5.50 -13.40 32.46
CA LEU A 514 -5.56 -14.05 31.15
C LEU A 514 -4.28 -13.92 30.34
N ASP A 515 -3.31 -13.13 30.79
CA ASP A 515 -2.02 -12.97 30.13
C ASP A 515 -1.06 -14.11 30.48
N GLN A 516 -1.36 -14.86 31.56
CA GLN A 516 -0.61 -16.02 31.99
C GLN A 516 -1.37 -17.32 31.69
N PRO A 517 -0.71 -18.34 31.14
CA PRO A 517 -1.34 -19.65 30.93
C PRO A 517 -1.84 -20.26 32.21
N TYR A 518 -0.99 -20.32 33.22
CA TYR A 518 -1.30 -20.91 34.51
C TYR A 518 -0.51 -20.27 35.64
N VAL A 519 -1.02 -20.45 36.86
CA VAL A 519 -0.30 -20.23 38.11
C VAL A 519 -0.30 -21.57 38.86
N PHE A 520 0.89 -22.06 39.26
CA PHE A 520 1.02 -23.29 40.02
C PHE A 520 1.36 -23.01 41.48
N GLU A 521 0.58 -23.56 42.37
CA GLU A 521 0.85 -23.51 43.83
C GLU A 521 0.85 -24.92 44.42
N GLN A 522 1.54 -25.09 45.52
CA GLN A 522 1.53 -26.32 46.26
C GLN A 522 1.32 -26.04 47.77
N THR A 523 0.43 -26.79 48.38
CA THR A 523 0.06 -26.71 49.82
C THR A 523 0.09 -28.07 50.51
N VAL A 524 0.89 -28.99 49.96
CA VAL A 524 0.99 -30.36 50.45
C VAL A 524 1.54 -30.40 51.88
N VAL A 525 0.85 -31.10 52.81
CA VAL A 525 1.24 -31.26 54.19
C VAL A 525 1.67 -32.72 54.47
N GLY A 526 2.61 -32.92 55.39
CA GLY A 526 3.00 -34.25 55.86
C GLY A 526 3.81 -35.09 54.86
N GLY A 527 4.23 -34.51 53.74
CA GLY A 527 5.04 -35.23 52.72
C GLY A 527 4.23 -36.27 51.92
N ALA A 528 2.92 -36.09 51.80
CA ALA A 528 2.04 -36.98 51.04
C ALA A 528 2.48 -37.09 49.54
N VAL A 529 2.97 -36.02 48.97
CA VAL A 529 3.73 -36.02 47.74
C VAL A 529 5.15 -35.49 48.02
N PRO A 530 6.21 -36.25 47.76
CA PRO A 530 7.58 -35.80 47.96
C PRO A 530 7.91 -34.58 47.13
N LYS A 531 8.66 -33.61 47.69
CA LYS A 531 8.96 -32.31 47.07
C LYS A 531 9.69 -32.42 45.72
N ASN A 532 10.48 -33.47 45.52
CA ASN A 532 11.17 -33.74 44.27
C ASN A 532 10.24 -33.99 43.07
N TYR A 533 8.96 -34.34 43.33
CA TYR A 533 7.94 -34.53 42.27
C TYR A 533 7.13 -33.28 41.94
N PHE A 534 7.21 -32.20 42.73
CA PHE A 534 6.49 -30.95 42.44
C PHE A 534 6.82 -30.36 41.06
N PRO A 535 8.11 -30.30 40.63
CA PRO A 535 8.44 -29.85 39.31
C PRO A 535 7.86 -30.69 38.15
N ALA A 536 7.72 -32.01 38.41
CA ALA A 536 7.10 -32.92 37.45
C ALA A 536 5.59 -32.69 37.33
N VAL A 537 4.91 -32.42 38.44
CA VAL A 537 3.48 -32.04 38.46
C VAL A 537 3.29 -30.72 37.71
N GLU A 538 4.05 -29.69 38.02
CA GLU A 538 4.00 -28.40 37.36
C GLU A 538 4.24 -28.53 35.86
N LYS A 539 5.26 -29.29 35.43
CA LYS A 539 5.52 -29.58 34.03
C LYS A 539 4.36 -30.27 33.34
N GLY A 540 3.64 -31.14 34.05
CA GLY A 540 2.41 -31.77 33.57
C GLY A 540 1.31 -30.73 33.27
N ILE A 541 1.13 -29.75 34.15
CA ILE A 541 0.20 -28.63 33.95
C ILE A 541 0.63 -27.77 32.79
N GLN A 542 1.89 -27.37 32.75
CA GLN A 542 2.46 -26.57 31.69
C GLN A 542 2.22 -27.18 30.30
N GLU A 543 2.53 -28.46 30.14
CA GLU A 543 2.32 -29.15 28.86
C GLU A 543 0.82 -29.28 28.51
N SER A 544 -0.06 -29.42 29.50
CA SER A 544 -1.50 -29.47 29.28
C SER A 544 -2.09 -28.14 28.86
N CYS A 545 -1.49 -27.01 29.28
CA CYS A 545 -1.91 -25.67 28.86
C CYS A 545 -1.58 -25.37 27.40
N LEU A 546 -0.66 -26.08 26.74
CA LEU A 546 -0.36 -25.91 25.34
C LEU A 546 -1.50 -26.37 24.43
N LYS A 547 -2.26 -27.38 24.86
CA LYS A 547 -3.41 -27.93 24.14
C LYS A 547 -4.53 -28.24 25.12
N GLY A 548 -5.49 -27.33 25.23
CA GLY A 548 -6.62 -27.46 26.11
C GLY A 548 -7.52 -28.65 25.76
N PRO A 549 -8.27 -29.18 26.77
CA PRO A 549 -9.05 -30.41 26.62
C PRO A 549 -10.41 -30.20 25.92
N VAL A 550 -10.81 -28.98 25.57
CA VAL A 550 -12.12 -28.69 24.97
C VAL A 550 -12.03 -28.65 23.42
N ALA A 551 -11.12 -27.90 22.88
CA ALA A 551 -10.94 -27.70 21.44
C ALA A 551 -9.46 -27.71 21.02
N ALA A 552 -8.55 -28.13 21.90
CA ALA A 552 -7.10 -28.11 21.69
C ALA A 552 -6.53 -26.74 21.38
N TYR A 553 -7.11 -25.68 21.96
CA TYR A 553 -6.53 -24.32 21.95
C TYR A 553 -5.65 -24.14 23.21
N PRO A 554 -4.68 -23.20 23.17
CA PRO A 554 -3.90 -22.88 24.37
C PRO A 554 -4.80 -22.44 25.53
N VAL A 555 -4.47 -22.88 26.72
CA VAL A 555 -5.18 -22.50 27.95
C VAL A 555 -4.58 -21.26 28.54
N VAL A 556 -5.41 -20.39 29.09
CA VAL A 556 -5.02 -19.20 29.84
C VAL A 556 -5.85 -19.01 31.09
N GLY A 557 -5.29 -18.31 32.08
CA GLY A 557 -6.02 -17.87 33.24
C GLY A 557 -6.40 -18.97 34.24
N VAL A 558 -5.61 -20.03 34.39
CA VAL A 558 -5.88 -21.17 35.32
C VAL A 558 -4.90 -21.14 36.47
N LYS A 559 -5.41 -21.22 37.69
CA LYS A 559 -4.66 -21.50 38.91
C LYS A 559 -4.81 -22.96 39.27
N ALA A 560 -3.70 -23.67 39.35
CA ALA A 560 -3.63 -25.09 39.73
C ALA A 560 -2.93 -25.23 41.09
N VAL A 561 -3.60 -25.84 42.06
CA VAL A 561 -3.06 -26.03 43.40
C VAL A 561 -2.96 -27.52 43.71
N LEU A 562 -1.74 -28.00 43.91
CA LEU A 562 -1.51 -29.35 44.43
C LEU A 562 -1.59 -29.30 45.97
N TYR A 563 -2.56 -29.97 46.57
CA TYR A 563 -2.77 -29.92 48.05
C TYR A 563 -2.56 -31.25 48.75
N ASP A 564 -2.74 -32.41 48.06
CA ASP A 564 -2.59 -33.74 48.64
C ASP A 564 -2.24 -34.78 47.56
N GLY A 565 -1.98 -36.01 47.94
CA GLY A 565 -1.71 -37.12 47.03
C GLY A 565 -1.13 -38.31 47.79
N SER A 566 -0.53 -39.24 47.08
CA SER A 566 0.29 -40.29 47.68
C SER A 566 1.36 -40.77 46.69
N TYR A 567 2.38 -41.42 47.24
CA TYR A 567 3.48 -41.99 46.44
C TYR A 567 3.71 -43.46 46.85
N HIS A 568 4.35 -44.20 45.95
CA HIS A 568 4.81 -45.56 46.21
C HIS A 568 6.35 -45.58 46.22
N PRO A 569 7.00 -46.14 47.27
CA PRO A 569 8.45 -46.06 47.42
C PRO A 569 9.28 -46.60 46.25
N VAL A 570 8.75 -47.55 45.48
CA VAL A 570 9.43 -48.22 44.36
C VAL A 570 8.89 -47.79 42.99
N ASP A 571 7.56 -47.63 42.88
CA ASP A 571 6.90 -47.42 41.56
C ASP A 571 6.64 -45.95 41.23
N SER A 572 6.90 -45.01 42.13
CA SER A 572 6.75 -43.60 41.89
C SER A 572 7.94 -43.02 41.09
N SER A 573 7.63 -42.24 40.10
CA SER A 573 8.60 -41.55 39.24
C SER A 573 8.10 -40.17 38.81
N GLU A 574 9.00 -39.31 38.36
CA GLU A 574 8.64 -38.01 37.78
C GLU A 574 7.65 -38.15 36.61
N MET A 575 7.84 -39.16 35.75
CA MET A 575 6.97 -39.45 34.64
C MET A 575 5.56 -39.84 35.11
N ALA A 576 5.43 -40.64 36.16
CA ALA A 576 4.14 -41.06 36.72
C ALA A 576 3.37 -39.87 37.33
N PHE A 577 4.05 -38.98 38.06
CA PHE A 577 3.45 -37.77 38.60
C PHE A 577 3.11 -36.77 37.53
N LYS A 578 3.95 -36.58 36.52
CA LYS A 578 3.64 -35.74 35.36
C LYS A 578 2.39 -36.25 34.63
N THR A 579 2.27 -37.54 34.40
CA THR A 579 1.09 -38.15 33.75
C THR A 579 -0.15 -37.99 34.62
N ALA A 580 -0.04 -38.24 35.94
CA ALA A 580 -1.15 -38.04 36.87
C ALA A 580 -1.63 -36.57 36.85
N ALA A 581 -0.72 -35.61 36.85
CA ALA A 581 -1.04 -34.19 36.77
C ALA A 581 -1.75 -33.82 35.48
N LYS A 582 -1.32 -34.37 34.32
CA LYS A 582 -1.98 -34.13 33.01
C LYS A 582 -3.43 -34.65 33.04
N GLN A 583 -3.65 -35.82 33.55
CA GLN A 583 -5.01 -36.39 33.62
C GLN A 583 -5.88 -35.65 34.63
N ALA A 584 -5.32 -35.27 35.78
CA ALA A 584 -6.02 -34.44 36.78
C ALA A 584 -6.39 -33.07 36.17
N PHE A 585 -5.50 -32.46 35.39
CA PHE A 585 -5.78 -31.22 34.69
C PHE A 585 -6.95 -31.38 33.71
N LYS A 586 -6.92 -32.39 32.83
CA LYS A 586 -8.00 -32.64 31.87
C LYS A 586 -9.35 -32.80 32.58
N LYS A 587 -9.39 -33.64 33.63
CA LYS A 587 -10.60 -33.90 34.42
C LYS A 587 -11.10 -32.60 35.08
N GLY A 588 -10.24 -31.94 35.85
CA GLY A 588 -10.59 -30.73 36.59
C GLY A 588 -10.97 -29.56 35.67
N PHE A 589 -10.32 -29.41 34.53
CA PHE A 589 -10.64 -28.40 33.57
C PHE A 589 -12.06 -28.57 32.99
N LEU A 590 -12.45 -29.82 32.64
CA LEU A 590 -13.78 -30.11 32.11
C LEU A 590 -14.88 -29.92 33.17
N GLU A 591 -14.61 -30.23 34.46
CA GLU A 591 -15.54 -30.01 35.58
C GLU A 591 -15.66 -28.54 36.00
N ALA A 592 -14.66 -27.70 35.66
CA ALA A 592 -14.59 -26.30 36.06
C ALA A 592 -15.36 -25.31 35.13
N SER A 593 -16.34 -25.80 34.37
CA SER A 593 -17.12 -25.03 33.42
C SER A 593 -16.23 -24.28 32.40
N PRO A 594 -15.56 -25.02 31.53
CA PRO A 594 -14.66 -24.45 30.54
C PRO A 594 -15.39 -23.62 29.49
N VAL A 595 -14.73 -22.57 28.97
CA VAL A 595 -15.22 -21.70 27.89
C VAL A 595 -14.11 -21.37 26.90
N LEU A 596 -14.50 -21.09 25.68
CA LEU A 596 -13.59 -20.51 24.66
C LEU A 596 -13.60 -19.01 24.74
N LEU A 597 -12.40 -18.42 24.62
CA LEU A 597 -12.19 -17.00 24.49
C LEU A 597 -11.83 -16.67 23.04
N GLU A 598 -12.45 -15.64 22.48
CA GLU A 598 -12.12 -15.10 21.18
C GLU A 598 -11.28 -13.83 21.31
N PRO A 599 -10.33 -13.57 20.38
CA PRO A 599 -9.56 -12.34 20.37
C PRO A 599 -10.42 -11.16 19.90
N ILE A 600 -10.32 -10.05 20.62
CA ILE A 600 -10.97 -8.78 20.32
C ILE A 600 -9.92 -7.80 19.80
N ALA A 601 -10.23 -7.13 18.69
CA ALA A 601 -9.45 -6.05 18.13
C ALA A 601 -9.98 -4.68 18.61
N SER A 602 -9.06 -3.77 18.87
CA SER A 602 -9.34 -2.33 18.89
C SER A 602 -9.26 -1.83 17.46
N LEU A 603 -10.40 -1.51 16.89
CA LEU A 603 -10.58 -1.06 15.51
C LEU A 603 -10.72 0.46 15.47
N LYS A 604 -10.00 1.11 14.58
CA LYS A 604 -10.17 2.53 14.22
C LYS A 604 -10.59 2.62 12.78
N VAL A 605 -11.70 3.27 12.51
CA VAL A 605 -12.23 3.48 11.16
C VAL A 605 -12.31 4.97 10.89
N VAL A 606 -11.69 5.43 9.82
CA VAL A 606 -11.72 6.84 9.40
C VAL A 606 -12.54 6.96 8.13
N VAL A 607 -13.63 7.71 8.18
CA VAL A 607 -14.57 7.88 7.07
C VAL A 607 -15.06 9.32 6.98
N PRO A 608 -15.48 9.80 5.79
CA PRO A 608 -16.22 11.05 5.68
C PRO A 608 -17.45 11.04 6.56
N ASP A 609 -17.75 12.18 7.19
CA ASP A 609 -18.85 12.35 8.17
C ASP A 609 -20.19 11.79 7.70
N LYS A 610 -20.52 11.96 6.44
CA LYS A 610 -21.76 11.42 5.80
C LYS A 610 -21.96 9.91 5.89
N TYR A 611 -20.88 9.13 6.08
CA TYR A 611 -20.94 7.67 6.19
C TYR A 611 -20.93 7.14 7.62
N THR A 612 -20.80 8.01 8.61
CA THR A 612 -20.68 7.63 10.03
C THR A 612 -21.82 6.71 10.48
N GLY A 613 -23.07 7.05 10.11
CA GLY A 613 -24.25 6.25 10.47
C GLY A 613 -24.22 4.82 9.87
N ASP A 614 -23.81 4.70 8.62
CA ASP A 614 -23.73 3.39 7.93
C ASP A 614 -22.65 2.51 8.57
N ILE A 615 -21.49 3.10 8.90
CA ILE A 615 -20.40 2.40 9.57
C ILE A 615 -20.80 1.93 10.97
N MET A 616 -21.46 2.78 11.77
CA MET A 616 -21.97 2.37 13.09
C MET A 616 -22.97 1.22 12.99
N GLY A 617 -23.86 1.26 11.98
CA GLY A 617 -24.81 0.18 11.71
C GLY A 617 -24.11 -1.13 11.33
N ASP A 618 -23.08 -1.07 10.50
CA ASP A 618 -22.30 -2.25 10.08
C ASP A 618 -21.49 -2.82 11.25
N LEU A 619 -20.80 -1.99 12.02
CA LEU A 619 -20.06 -2.43 13.20
C LEU A 619 -20.95 -3.16 14.22
N ASN A 620 -22.17 -2.66 14.46
CA ASN A 620 -23.13 -3.33 15.33
C ASN A 620 -23.54 -4.71 14.79
N LYS A 621 -23.75 -4.86 13.47
CA LYS A 621 -24.03 -6.16 12.83
C LYS A 621 -22.88 -7.15 13.02
N ARG A 622 -21.64 -6.65 13.06
CA ARG A 622 -20.41 -7.41 13.27
C ARG A 622 -20.07 -7.63 14.74
N ARG A 623 -21.02 -7.50 15.64
CA ARG A 623 -20.79 -7.59 17.10
C ARG A 623 -19.76 -6.59 17.62
N GLY A 624 -19.53 -5.51 16.86
CA GLY A 624 -18.63 -4.43 17.27
C GLY A 624 -19.27 -3.53 18.33
N ARG A 625 -18.49 -3.11 19.31
CA ARG A 625 -18.90 -2.15 20.33
C ARG A 625 -18.19 -0.82 20.07
N VAL A 626 -18.94 0.17 19.60
CA VAL A 626 -18.40 1.52 19.38
C VAL A 626 -18.07 2.14 20.75
N LEU A 627 -16.83 2.60 20.91
CA LEU A 627 -16.29 3.21 22.12
C LEU A 627 -16.29 4.73 22.06
N GLY A 628 -16.13 5.31 20.86
CA GLY A 628 -16.07 6.74 20.67
C GLY A 628 -16.02 7.15 19.19
N MET A 629 -16.24 8.44 18.98
CA MET A 629 -16.11 9.09 17.68
C MET A 629 -15.38 10.40 17.88
N ASN A 630 -14.39 10.67 17.04
CA ASN A 630 -13.58 11.87 17.09
C ASN A 630 -13.59 12.54 15.72
N PRO A 631 -13.96 13.82 15.62
CA PRO A 631 -13.81 14.55 14.37
C PRO A 631 -12.33 14.68 14.02
N THR A 632 -12.02 14.48 12.77
CA THR A 632 -10.68 14.66 12.20
C THR A 632 -10.72 15.78 11.16
N ASP A 633 -9.56 16.14 10.62
CA ASP A 633 -9.46 17.20 9.63
C ASP A 633 -10.26 16.86 8.34
N HIS A 634 -10.65 17.90 7.61
CA HIS A 634 -11.31 17.81 6.30
C HIS A 634 -12.68 17.10 6.27
N GLY A 635 -13.45 17.11 7.38
CA GLY A 635 -14.79 16.53 7.43
C GLY A 635 -14.82 15.01 7.49
N TYR A 636 -13.79 14.41 8.08
CA TYR A 636 -13.75 12.99 8.41
C TYR A 636 -14.04 12.76 9.90
N GLN A 637 -14.53 11.54 10.21
CA GLN A 637 -14.72 11.03 11.57
C GLN A 637 -13.84 9.81 11.79
N GLU A 638 -13.17 9.75 12.92
CA GLU A 638 -12.54 8.54 13.43
C GLU A 638 -13.51 7.83 14.37
N ILE A 639 -13.91 6.61 14.03
CA ILE A 639 -14.75 5.74 14.85
C ILE A 639 -13.86 4.71 15.50
N VAL A 640 -13.88 4.64 16.84
CA VAL A 640 -13.13 3.65 17.61
C VAL A 640 -14.09 2.60 18.14
N ALA A 641 -13.81 1.32 17.89
CA ALA A 641 -14.66 0.22 18.30
C ALA A 641 -13.86 -1.02 18.71
N ASP A 642 -14.40 -1.79 19.65
CA ASP A 642 -13.95 -3.17 19.90
C ASP A 642 -14.72 -4.11 18.98
N ILE A 643 -14.02 -5.02 18.30
CA ILE A 643 -14.63 -5.97 17.38
C ILE A 643 -13.93 -7.34 17.46
N PRO A 644 -14.65 -8.46 17.42
CA PRO A 644 -14.03 -9.78 17.32
C PRO A 644 -13.23 -9.93 16.02
N TYR A 645 -12.05 -10.55 16.10
CA TYR A 645 -11.19 -10.77 14.93
C TYR A 645 -11.89 -11.50 13.78
N MET A 646 -12.78 -12.44 14.10
CA MET A 646 -13.49 -13.19 13.06
C MET A 646 -14.44 -12.31 12.22
N GLU A 647 -14.88 -11.18 12.74
CA GLU A 647 -15.75 -10.22 12.04
C GLU A 647 -14.97 -9.22 11.16
N LEU A 648 -13.65 -9.17 11.29
CA LEU A 648 -12.78 -8.36 10.42
C LEU A 648 -12.56 -9.00 9.04
N PHE A 649 -12.91 -10.30 8.90
CA PHE A 649 -12.82 -10.95 7.61
C PHE A 649 -13.76 -10.30 6.59
N GLY A 650 -13.20 -9.87 5.45
CA GLY A 650 -13.94 -9.16 4.39
C GLY A 650 -14.34 -7.72 4.74
N TYR A 651 -13.99 -7.21 5.93
CA TYR A 651 -14.35 -5.85 6.35
C TYR A 651 -13.80 -4.78 5.40
N ASN A 652 -12.61 -4.98 4.83
CA ASN A 652 -12.04 -4.06 3.84
C ASN A 652 -12.96 -3.86 2.63
N THR A 653 -13.46 -4.93 2.07
CA THR A 653 -14.33 -4.92 0.90
C THR A 653 -15.64 -4.22 1.21
N ASP A 654 -16.24 -4.55 2.37
CA ASP A 654 -17.50 -3.96 2.79
C ASP A 654 -17.35 -2.47 3.11
N LEU A 655 -16.28 -2.07 3.83
CA LEU A 655 -15.98 -0.67 4.12
C LEU A 655 -15.82 0.15 2.82
N ARG A 656 -15.06 -0.36 1.86
CA ARG A 656 -14.88 0.29 0.56
C ARG A 656 -16.18 0.41 -0.22
N SER A 657 -17.01 -0.62 -0.20
CA SER A 657 -18.32 -0.61 -0.83
C SER A 657 -19.23 0.46 -0.22
N MET A 658 -19.32 0.52 1.11
CA MET A 658 -20.15 1.50 1.82
C MET A 658 -19.68 2.94 1.63
N THR A 659 -18.38 3.16 1.49
CA THR A 659 -17.78 4.50 1.48
C THR A 659 -17.27 4.94 0.10
N GLY A 660 -17.54 4.15 -0.96
CA GLY A 660 -16.99 4.39 -2.30
C GLY A 660 -15.44 4.41 -2.30
N GLY A 661 -14.80 3.68 -1.38
CA GLY A 661 -13.34 3.61 -1.25
C GLY A 661 -12.70 4.76 -0.45
N SER A 662 -13.50 5.67 0.14
CA SER A 662 -12.96 6.78 0.94
C SER A 662 -12.61 6.37 2.37
N GLY A 663 -13.22 5.27 2.89
CA GLY A 663 -12.95 4.77 4.23
C GLY A 663 -11.60 4.06 4.35
N THR A 664 -10.93 4.25 5.48
CA THR A 664 -9.73 3.52 5.88
C THR A 664 -9.91 2.96 7.28
N TYR A 665 -9.18 1.91 7.60
CA TYR A 665 -9.20 1.35 8.95
C TYR A 665 -7.84 0.80 9.34
N SER A 666 -7.65 0.71 10.65
CA SER A 666 -6.53 0.01 11.28
C SER A 666 -7.05 -0.73 12.51
N TYR A 667 -6.37 -1.79 12.89
CA TYR A 667 -6.73 -2.54 14.10
C TYR A 667 -5.49 -3.11 14.77
N GLU A 668 -5.61 -3.32 16.07
CA GLU A 668 -4.60 -3.99 16.89
C GLU A 668 -5.28 -4.94 17.87
N PHE A 669 -4.52 -5.93 18.36
CA PHE A 669 -5.03 -6.82 19.39
C PHE A 669 -5.28 -6.02 20.67
N SER A 670 -6.48 -6.20 21.26
CA SER A 670 -6.86 -5.58 22.52
C SER A 670 -6.80 -6.59 23.68
N ARG A 671 -7.63 -7.62 23.62
CA ARG A 671 -7.81 -8.60 24.70
C ARG A 671 -8.52 -9.85 24.22
N TYR A 672 -8.65 -10.82 25.11
CA TYR A 672 -9.53 -11.98 24.93
C TYR A 672 -10.85 -11.76 25.68
N GLU A 673 -11.98 -12.13 25.07
CA GLU A 673 -13.30 -12.16 25.69
C GLU A 673 -13.98 -13.50 25.41
N GLN A 674 -14.93 -13.89 26.29
CA GLN A 674 -15.68 -15.12 26.10
C GLN A 674 -16.49 -15.07 24.79
N ALA A 675 -16.28 -16.05 23.93
CA ALA A 675 -17.04 -16.18 22.68
C ALA A 675 -18.52 -16.54 22.98
N PRO A 676 -19.47 -16.12 22.13
CA PRO A 676 -20.87 -16.57 22.20
C PRO A 676 -20.99 -18.07 22.09
N SER A 677 -22.03 -18.64 22.70
CA SER A 677 -22.23 -20.09 22.80
C SER A 677 -22.30 -20.81 21.47
N ASP A 678 -22.95 -20.19 20.48
CA ASP A 678 -23.06 -20.74 19.11
C ASP A 678 -21.69 -20.82 18.40
N ILE A 679 -20.80 -19.86 18.67
CA ILE A 679 -19.43 -19.86 18.15
C ILE A 679 -18.60 -20.93 18.86
N GLN A 680 -18.71 -21.00 20.18
CA GLN A 680 -18.02 -22.04 20.97
C GLN A 680 -18.39 -23.44 20.50
N GLU A 681 -19.68 -23.75 20.34
CA GLU A 681 -20.16 -25.05 19.86
C GLU A 681 -19.62 -25.40 18.47
N LYS A 682 -19.62 -24.46 17.54
CA LYS A 682 -19.06 -24.65 16.18
C LYS A 682 -17.57 -24.96 16.21
N GLU A 683 -16.80 -24.20 17.00
CA GLU A 683 -15.35 -24.38 17.10
C GLU A 683 -15.00 -25.71 17.82
N ILE A 684 -15.69 -26.08 18.87
CA ILE A 684 -15.51 -27.35 19.57
C ILE A 684 -15.77 -28.50 18.60
N ALA A 685 -16.91 -28.48 17.88
CA ALA A 685 -17.25 -29.50 16.90
C ALA A 685 -16.22 -29.62 15.78
N ALA A 686 -15.75 -28.50 15.24
CA ALA A 686 -14.76 -28.48 14.18
C ALA A 686 -13.38 -29.02 14.57
N ARG A 687 -13.05 -28.97 15.87
CA ARG A 687 -11.76 -29.41 16.39
C ARG A 687 -11.81 -30.68 17.27
N ALA A 688 -12.94 -31.33 17.37
CA ALA A 688 -13.12 -32.53 18.18
C ALA A 688 -12.08 -33.64 17.91
N SER A 689 -11.61 -33.77 16.64
CA SER A 689 -10.57 -34.74 16.26
C SER A 689 -9.17 -34.41 16.76
N LYS A 690 -8.93 -33.18 17.25
CA LYS A 690 -7.63 -32.71 17.75
C LYS A 690 -7.46 -32.86 19.26
N VAL A 691 -8.56 -33.08 19.95
CA VAL A 691 -8.58 -33.21 21.39
C VAL A 691 -8.14 -34.62 21.76
N GLU A 692 -7.15 -34.73 22.66
CA GLU A 692 -6.72 -35.99 23.22
C GLU A 692 -7.81 -36.54 24.19
N LYS A 693 -8.24 -37.78 24.01
CA LYS A 693 -9.19 -38.42 24.91
C LYS A 693 -8.58 -38.62 26.31
N LEU A 694 -9.43 -38.62 27.37
CA LEU A 694 -9.05 -39.07 28.69
C LEU A 694 -8.66 -40.54 28.58
N ASP A 695 -7.54 -40.95 29.16
CA ASP A 695 -7.24 -42.37 29.38
C ASP A 695 -8.22 -42.86 30.45
N GLU A 696 -9.07 -43.85 30.12
CA GLU A 696 -10.00 -44.49 31.05
C GLU A 696 -9.28 -45.31 32.14
#